data_8a360fec2e164a69fae0f7ef1e513431
#
_entry.id   8a360fec2e164a69fae0f7ef1e513431
#
_cell.length_a   1.000
_cell.length_b   1.000
_cell.length_c   1.000
_cell.angle_alpha   90.00
_cell.angle_beta   90.00
_cell.angle_gamma   90.00
#
_symmetry.space_group_name_H-M   'P 1'
#
loop_
_entity.id
_entity.type
_entity.pdbx_description
1 polymer ?
#
loop_
_entity_poly.entity_id
_entity_poly.type
_entity_poly.pdbx_seq_one_letter_code
_entity_poly.pdbx_strand_id
1 'polypeptide(L)'
;MGVDCRCAQYAEVSSMQDLKDLYAAGVFGAEARMPVFFLGGGSNTLFLEDFEGLVVRLCACGEQDVKQENGKVQVRVEAGVVWEDFVKRTVARGLWGLENLSGIPGTVGGAVVQNMGAYGTEICQCIDTVEVFDTESGEFMSFPVSECDYSYRHSRFKRQNRYVVWAVVLNLRTEASPNLSYKALNEAFTGREIARPQEIADFVVNLRAQKLPDVKQLGSVGSFFTNPEVSAETFAALQAKYPDMPGHIVEGGVKLSAAWLIERCGWKGYRTGDAGVYERQALVLVNAGKASGGEIWELANHIRESVYDKFGVNIEPEVCVVRAHGMETQAAAPGEEAYRKVLEKMFSCLPMFQRVGAAAYKPDLSNTVRLMKALGEPYTKFRSVHVAGTNGKGSCSHMLASVLMAAGYRTGLYTSPHLRDFRERIKINGEMIPRTEVVDFYRAHEDLFTRERTSFFEMTVALAFDYFARQNVDVAIIEVGMGGRLDSTNVITPLLSLITNISPDHMQFLGDTLPKIAGEKAGIIKAGVPVVIGESQEEVREVFERRAAECGAPLCYADRIFELRNIGNEGTAFTFDAYKHDTLYGSGWRCDLAGGTYEGKNVVSVLATVDLLRKTYEISDEALAEGLARAAESTGLAGRWQRLASAPLTYCDTGHNEGGIRLVLEQISRTPHRKLHIVWGMVGDKDIEHILALLPKDAAYYFCQAPQQRALDVHVLQRKAEENGLRGEAFPTVRQALTQARSQAAPDDLIYIGGSTFVVAEVV
;
A
#
# COMPACT_ATOMS: atom_id res chain seq x y z
N MET A 1 -24.13 -16.25 -11.28
CA MET A 1 -25.02 -15.28 -10.59
C MET A 1 -26.31 -14.97 -11.37
N GLY A 2 -26.40 -15.29 -12.68
CA GLY A 2 -27.56 -14.94 -13.49
C GLY A 2 -27.74 -13.42 -13.68
N VAL A 3 -26.64 -12.71 -13.75
CA VAL A 3 -26.62 -11.25 -13.98
C VAL A 3 -26.59 -11.01 -15.47
N ASP A 4 -27.48 -10.17 -15.98
CA ASP A 4 -27.46 -9.70 -17.36
C ASP A 4 -26.38 -8.64 -17.52
N CYS A 5 -25.43 -8.88 -18.45
CA CYS A 5 -24.31 -7.99 -18.74
C CYS A 5 -23.94 -8.08 -20.22
N ARG A 6 -23.61 -6.97 -20.83
CA ARG A 6 -23.12 -6.89 -22.21
C ARG A 6 -21.62 -6.63 -22.22
N CYS A 7 -20.96 -7.04 -23.31
CA CYS A 7 -19.59 -6.62 -23.58
C CYS A 7 -19.50 -5.95 -24.95
N ALA A 8 -18.50 -5.08 -25.14
CA ALA A 8 -18.31 -4.39 -26.41
C ALA A 8 -17.97 -5.38 -27.53
N GLN A 9 -17.15 -6.40 -27.22
CA GLN A 9 -16.78 -7.47 -28.16
C GLN A 9 -16.70 -8.82 -27.43
N TYR A 10 -16.90 -9.91 -28.16
CA TYR A 10 -16.82 -11.26 -27.64
C TYR A 10 -16.10 -12.17 -28.66
N ALA A 11 -15.16 -12.97 -28.18
CA ALA A 11 -14.45 -13.97 -28.98
C ALA A 11 -14.39 -15.33 -28.28
N GLU A 12 -14.51 -16.40 -29.02
CA GLU A 12 -14.24 -17.77 -28.56
C GLU A 12 -12.90 -18.23 -29.11
N VAL A 13 -12.08 -18.82 -28.25
CA VAL A 13 -10.73 -19.32 -28.55
C VAL A 13 -10.72 -20.82 -28.31
N SER A 14 -10.52 -21.58 -29.36
CA SER A 14 -10.55 -23.06 -29.36
C SER A 14 -9.20 -23.69 -29.69
N SER A 15 -8.24 -22.89 -30.20
CA SER A 15 -6.92 -23.35 -30.61
C SER A 15 -5.80 -22.38 -30.15
N MET A 16 -4.57 -22.89 -30.07
CA MET A 16 -3.39 -22.06 -29.82
C MET A 16 -3.21 -20.99 -30.91
N GLN A 17 -3.64 -21.29 -32.15
CA GLN A 17 -3.54 -20.34 -33.25
C GLN A 17 -4.47 -19.14 -33.05
N ASP A 18 -5.68 -19.34 -32.51
CA ASP A 18 -6.61 -18.23 -32.24
C ASP A 18 -6.01 -17.20 -31.30
N LEU A 19 -5.28 -17.63 -30.24
CA LEU A 19 -4.57 -16.70 -29.33
C LEU A 19 -3.43 -15.95 -30.05
N LYS A 20 -2.68 -16.63 -30.91
CA LYS A 20 -1.63 -16.00 -31.73
C LYS A 20 -2.20 -15.00 -32.74
N ASP A 21 -3.34 -15.30 -33.32
CA ASP A 21 -4.01 -14.41 -34.27
C ASP A 21 -4.54 -13.15 -33.56
N LEU A 22 -5.11 -13.28 -32.36
CA LEU A 22 -5.50 -12.14 -31.53
C LEU A 22 -4.30 -11.29 -31.12
N TYR A 23 -3.17 -11.92 -30.77
CA TYR A 23 -1.93 -11.21 -30.47
C TYR A 23 -1.40 -10.44 -31.68
N ALA A 24 -1.34 -11.10 -32.84
CA ALA A 24 -0.90 -10.48 -34.10
C ALA A 24 -1.81 -9.32 -34.55
N ALA A 25 -3.09 -9.37 -34.18
CA ALA A 25 -4.06 -8.29 -34.40
C ALA A 25 -3.91 -7.11 -33.42
N GLY A 26 -2.95 -7.14 -32.48
CA GLY A 26 -2.72 -6.07 -31.48
C GLY A 26 -3.80 -5.99 -30.40
N VAL A 27 -4.49 -7.11 -30.13
CA VAL A 27 -5.54 -7.17 -29.10
C VAL A 27 -4.95 -7.13 -27.68
N PHE A 28 -3.72 -7.61 -27.52
CA PHE A 28 -3.02 -7.72 -26.23
C PHE A 28 -1.82 -6.76 -26.17
N GLY A 29 -1.34 -6.52 -24.95
CA GLY A 29 -0.13 -5.73 -24.70
C GLY A 29 -0.41 -4.24 -24.46
N ALA A 30 0.65 -3.44 -24.42
CA ALA A 30 0.61 -2.01 -24.04
C ALA A 30 -0.13 -1.11 -25.06
N GLU A 31 -0.30 -1.59 -26.31
CA GLU A 31 -1.00 -0.87 -27.37
C GLU A 31 -2.45 -1.31 -27.55
N ALA A 32 -2.95 -2.19 -26.68
CA ALA A 32 -4.33 -2.67 -26.74
C ALA A 32 -5.31 -1.50 -26.63
N ARG A 33 -6.24 -1.41 -27.60
CA ARG A 33 -7.19 -0.28 -27.69
C ARG A 33 -8.36 -0.38 -26.72
N MET A 34 -8.56 -1.55 -26.10
CA MET A 34 -9.63 -1.82 -25.14
C MET A 34 -9.18 -2.85 -24.11
N PRO A 35 -9.80 -2.87 -22.93
CA PRO A 35 -9.52 -3.90 -21.91
C PRO A 35 -9.94 -5.29 -22.42
N VAL A 36 -9.19 -6.32 -22.00
CA VAL A 36 -9.49 -7.73 -22.33
C VAL A 36 -9.73 -8.50 -21.04
N PHE A 37 -10.79 -9.30 -21.03
CA PHE A 37 -11.14 -10.19 -19.94
C PHE A 37 -11.22 -11.64 -20.42
N PHE A 38 -10.40 -12.52 -19.84
CA PHE A 38 -10.43 -13.95 -20.15
C PHE A 38 -11.46 -14.66 -19.27
N LEU A 39 -12.44 -15.27 -19.89
CA LEU A 39 -13.56 -15.92 -19.22
C LEU A 39 -13.45 -17.45 -19.37
N GLY A 40 -13.50 -18.16 -18.23
CA GLY A 40 -13.72 -19.60 -18.19
C GLY A 40 -15.22 -19.93 -18.18
N GLY A 41 -15.67 -20.70 -17.20
CA GLY A 41 -17.09 -21.04 -17.03
C GLY A 41 -17.99 -19.96 -16.45
N GLY A 42 -17.45 -18.80 -16.07
CA GLY A 42 -18.21 -17.72 -15.43
C GLY A 42 -18.79 -18.06 -14.02
N SER A 43 -18.39 -19.20 -13.46
CA SER A 43 -18.94 -19.72 -12.19
C SER A 43 -18.47 -18.96 -10.95
N ASN A 44 -17.40 -18.18 -11.05
CA ASN A 44 -16.84 -17.37 -9.98
C ASN A 44 -16.56 -15.93 -10.45
N THR A 45 -17.43 -15.38 -11.30
CA THR A 45 -17.30 -14.03 -11.87
C THR A 45 -18.57 -13.23 -11.63
N LEU A 46 -18.42 -11.97 -11.22
CA LEU A 46 -19.50 -11.01 -11.06
C LEU A 46 -19.18 -9.75 -11.86
N PHE A 47 -19.92 -9.53 -12.94
CA PHE A 47 -19.91 -8.25 -13.66
C PHE A 47 -20.83 -7.27 -12.95
N LEU A 48 -20.30 -6.09 -12.58
CA LEU A 48 -21.07 -5.04 -11.87
C LEU A 48 -21.90 -4.21 -12.86
N GLU A 49 -21.42 -4.07 -14.08
CA GLU A 49 -21.95 -3.23 -15.15
C GLU A 49 -21.53 -3.80 -16.51
N ASP A 50 -22.00 -3.24 -17.62
CA ASP A 50 -21.57 -3.61 -18.95
C ASP A 50 -20.06 -3.42 -19.11
N PHE A 51 -19.40 -4.38 -19.78
CA PHE A 51 -17.96 -4.40 -19.97
C PHE A 51 -17.56 -3.70 -21.27
N GLU A 52 -16.85 -2.57 -21.19
CA GLU A 52 -16.43 -1.78 -22.35
C GLU A 52 -15.18 -2.35 -23.07
N GLY A 53 -15.07 -3.67 -23.12
CA GLY A 53 -13.91 -4.37 -23.63
C GLY A 53 -14.25 -5.65 -24.37
N LEU A 54 -13.21 -6.42 -24.68
CA LEU A 54 -13.30 -7.75 -25.29
C LEU A 54 -13.34 -8.83 -24.22
N VAL A 55 -14.39 -9.65 -24.22
CA VAL A 55 -14.43 -10.91 -23.46
C VAL A 55 -13.94 -12.04 -24.34
N VAL A 56 -12.85 -12.70 -23.93
CA VAL A 56 -12.28 -13.87 -24.59
C VAL A 56 -12.64 -15.12 -23.80
N ARG A 57 -13.48 -15.99 -24.37
CA ARG A 57 -13.84 -17.26 -23.76
C ARG A 57 -12.92 -18.38 -24.25
N LEU A 58 -12.29 -19.08 -23.29
CA LEU A 58 -11.45 -20.25 -23.61
C LEU A 58 -12.32 -21.49 -23.76
N CYS A 59 -12.32 -22.06 -24.99
CA CYS A 59 -13.13 -23.20 -25.39
C CYS A 59 -12.30 -24.44 -25.78
N ALA A 60 -10.97 -24.38 -25.63
CA ALA A 60 -10.10 -25.53 -25.89
C ALA A 60 -10.41 -26.70 -24.93
N CYS A 61 -10.73 -27.89 -25.46
CA CYS A 61 -11.28 -29.03 -24.71
C CYS A 61 -10.47 -30.33 -24.89
N GLY A 62 -9.20 -30.26 -25.25
CA GLY A 62 -8.31 -31.42 -25.38
C GLY A 62 -8.03 -32.08 -24.03
N GLU A 63 -7.98 -33.40 -24.01
CA GLU A 63 -7.59 -34.23 -22.85
C GLU A 63 -6.79 -35.44 -23.37
N GLN A 64 -5.61 -35.68 -22.77
CA GLN A 64 -4.77 -36.83 -23.14
C GLN A 64 -3.91 -37.28 -21.96
N ASP A 65 -3.67 -38.59 -21.88
CA ASP A 65 -2.68 -39.16 -20.99
C ASP A 65 -1.28 -38.94 -21.60
N VAL A 66 -0.41 -38.29 -20.84
CA VAL A 66 0.96 -37.98 -21.28
C VAL A 66 1.92 -39.11 -20.89
N LYS A 67 1.77 -39.64 -19.66
CA LYS A 67 2.66 -40.63 -19.08
C LYS A 67 1.94 -41.46 -18.02
N GLN A 68 2.28 -42.75 -17.97
CA GLN A 68 1.81 -43.62 -16.90
C GLN A 68 3.02 -44.41 -16.35
N GLU A 69 3.39 -44.16 -15.10
CA GLU A 69 4.46 -44.89 -14.43
C GLU A 69 4.34 -44.78 -12.90
N ASN A 70 4.94 -45.73 -12.18
CA ASN A 70 5.05 -45.71 -10.72
C ASN A 70 3.73 -45.44 -9.96
N GLY A 71 2.63 -46.04 -10.42
CA GLY A 71 1.31 -45.85 -9.79
C GLY A 71 0.69 -44.48 -10.00
N LYS A 72 1.17 -43.72 -11.00
CA LYS A 72 0.64 -42.39 -11.35
C LYS A 72 0.32 -42.32 -12.85
N VAL A 73 -0.69 -41.53 -13.17
CA VAL A 73 -1.06 -41.14 -14.54
C VAL A 73 -0.95 -39.63 -14.64
N GLN A 74 -0.15 -39.16 -15.58
CA GLN A 74 -0.10 -37.73 -15.93
C GLN A 74 -1.17 -37.46 -17.02
N VAL A 75 -2.12 -36.63 -16.69
CA VAL A 75 -3.18 -36.20 -17.59
C VAL A 75 -2.98 -34.75 -17.96
N ARG A 76 -2.76 -34.46 -19.25
CA ARG A 76 -2.81 -33.11 -19.79
C ARG A 76 -4.25 -32.80 -20.16
N VAL A 77 -4.74 -31.64 -19.65
CA VAL A 77 -6.11 -31.19 -19.91
C VAL A 77 -6.14 -29.71 -20.21
N GLU A 78 -6.88 -29.31 -21.24
CA GLU A 78 -6.97 -27.92 -21.69
C GLU A 78 -7.96 -27.10 -20.84
N ALA A 79 -7.74 -25.78 -20.80
CA ALA A 79 -8.40 -24.87 -19.91
C ALA A 79 -9.91 -24.74 -20.04
N GLY A 80 -10.45 -24.97 -21.25
CA GLY A 80 -11.88 -24.90 -21.53
C GLY A 80 -12.69 -26.13 -21.11
N VAL A 81 -12.02 -27.24 -20.75
CA VAL A 81 -12.71 -28.47 -20.31
C VAL A 81 -13.54 -28.17 -19.04
N VAL A 82 -14.82 -28.64 -19.06
CA VAL A 82 -15.70 -28.48 -17.90
C VAL A 82 -15.16 -29.30 -16.73
N TRP A 83 -14.91 -28.63 -15.60
CA TRP A 83 -14.26 -29.23 -14.44
C TRP A 83 -15.00 -30.43 -13.86
N GLU A 84 -16.31 -30.31 -13.67
CA GLU A 84 -17.13 -31.39 -13.11
C GLU A 84 -17.09 -32.66 -14.00
N ASP A 85 -17.14 -32.49 -15.31
CA ASP A 85 -17.08 -33.61 -16.25
C ASP A 85 -15.70 -34.26 -16.28
N PHE A 86 -14.65 -33.46 -16.18
CA PHE A 86 -13.27 -33.96 -16.07
C PHE A 86 -13.08 -34.80 -14.79
N VAL A 87 -13.51 -34.30 -13.65
CA VAL A 87 -13.42 -35.03 -12.36
C VAL A 87 -14.22 -36.33 -12.42
N LYS A 88 -15.46 -36.31 -12.99
CA LYS A 88 -16.25 -37.53 -13.18
C LYS A 88 -15.53 -38.57 -14.04
N ARG A 89 -14.87 -38.16 -15.12
CA ARG A 89 -14.09 -39.09 -15.99
C ARG A 89 -12.87 -39.65 -15.24
N THR A 90 -12.12 -38.86 -14.51
CA THR A 90 -10.95 -39.35 -13.75
C THR A 90 -11.35 -40.31 -12.63
N VAL A 91 -12.43 -39.98 -11.91
CA VAL A 91 -12.99 -40.83 -10.84
C VAL A 91 -13.52 -42.17 -11.43
N ALA A 92 -14.23 -42.13 -12.55
CA ALA A 92 -14.72 -43.36 -13.22
C ALA A 92 -13.59 -44.27 -13.72
N ARG A 93 -12.40 -43.71 -14.01
CA ARG A 93 -11.17 -44.45 -14.35
C ARG A 93 -10.46 -45.00 -13.10
N GLY A 94 -10.96 -44.74 -11.90
CA GLY A 94 -10.33 -45.15 -10.65
C GLY A 94 -9.09 -44.30 -10.27
N LEU A 95 -8.93 -43.08 -10.81
CA LEU A 95 -7.83 -42.21 -10.54
C LEU A 95 -8.13 -41.32 -9.31
N TRP A 96 -7.15 -41.25 -8.38
CA TRP A 96 -7.23 -40.53 -7.11
C TRP A 96 -6.54 -39.19 -7.18
N GLY A 97 -7.04 -38.21 -6.38
CA GLY A 97 -6.47 -36.89 -6.17
C GLY A 97 -7.47 -35.75 -6.39
N LEU A 98 -8.52 -35.96 -7.19
CA LEU A 98 -9.53 -34.95 -7.50
C LEU A 98 -10.93 -35.25 -6.93
N GLU A 99 -11.15 -36.40 -6.31
CA GLU A 99 -12.45 -36.86 -5.81
C GLU A 99 -13.09 -35.91 -4.80
N ASN A 100 -12.29 -35.25 -3.95
CA ASN A 100 -12.75 -34.25 -2.99
C ASN A 100 -13.23 -32.95 -3.66
N LEU A 101 -12.84 -32.70 -4.92
CA LEU A 101 -13.20 -31.51 -5.69
C LEU A 101 -14.38 -31.76 -6.65
N SER A 102 -15.14 -32.83 -6.41
CA SER A 102 -16.33 -33.20 -7.19
C SER A 102 -17.47 -32.21 -7.01
N GLY A 103 -18.29 -32.04 -8.08
CA GLY A 103 -19.49 -31.18 -8.06
C GLY A 103 -19.18 -29.66 -7.95
N ILE A 104 -17.96 -29.21 -8.24
CA ILE A 104 -17.62 -27.79 -8.32
C ILE A 104 -17.83 -27.32 -9.76
N PRO A 105 -18.64 -26.26 -10.01
CA PRO A 105 -18.84 -25.74 -11.35
C PRO A 105 -17.64 -24.94 -11.85
N GLY A 106 -17.47 -24.85 -13.17
CA GLY A 106 -16.42 -24.07 -13.81
C GLY A 106 -15.63 -24.85 -14.86
N THR A 107 -14.47 -24.35 -15.23
CA THR A 107 -13.55 -24.97 -16.18
C THR A 107 -12.20 -25.27 -15.52
N VAL A 108 -11.42 -26.16 -16.13
CA VAL A 108 -10.08 -26.52 -15.69
C VAL A 108 -9.19 -25.28 -15.56
N GLY A 109 -9.18 -24.38 -16.54
CA GLY A 109 -8.39 -23.14 -16.45
C GLY A 109 -8.79 -22.27 -15.25
N GLY A 110 -10.09 -22.12 -14.99
CA GLY A 110 -10.58 -21.39 -13.81
C GLY A 110 -10.16 -22.06 -12.49
N ALA A 111 -10.16 -23.39 -12.43
CA ALA A 111 -9.71 -24.17 -11.28
C ALA A 111 -8.21 -23.91 -10.97
N VAL A 112 -7.37 -23.90 -12.02
CA VAL A 112 -5.93 -23.64 -11.94
C VAL A 112 -5.62 -22.22 -11.50
N VAL A 113 -6.28 -21.22 -12.12
CA VAL A 113 -6.06 -19.79 -11.79
C VAL A 113 -6.38 -19.49 -10.33
N GLN A 114 -7.45 -20.09 -9.79
CA GLN A 114 -7.92 -19.80 -8.43
C GLN A 114 -7.33 -20.71 -7.35
N ASN A 115 -6.47 -21.68 -7.69
CA ASN A 115 -6.10 -22.75 -6.79
C ASN A 115 -7.36 -23.38 -6.14
N MET A 116 -8.25 -23.91 -6.97
CA MET A 116 -9.52 -24.46 -6.50
C MET A 116 -9.30 -25.47 -5.38
N GLY A 117 -9.99 -25.28 -4.26
CA GLY A 117 -9.87 -26.16 -3.11
C GLY A 117 -11.18 -26.35 -2.37
N ALA A 118 -11.44 -27.57 -1.94
CA ALA A 118 -12.57 -27.95 -1.12
C ALA A 118 -12.30 -29.26 -0.36
N TYR A 119 -12.95 -29.44 0.78
CA TYR A 119 -12.93 -30.67 1.56
C TYR A 119 -11.53 -31.24 1.84
N GLY A 120 -10.59 -30.34 2.15
CA GLY A 120 -9.21 -30.70 2.54
C GLY A 120 -8.24 -30.89 1.37
N THR A 121 -8.68 -30.75 0.11
CA THR A 121 -7.85 -30.89 -1.08
C THR A 121 -7.81 -29.60 -1.87
N GLU A 122 -6.63 -29.21 -2.37
CA GLU A 122 -6.42 -28.12 -3.34
C GLU A 122 -5.85 -28.68 -4.64
N ILE A 123 -6.24 -28.10 -5.79
CA ILE A 123 -5.81 -28.60 -7.10
C ILE A 123 -4.28 -28.59 -7.26
N CYS A 124 -3.59 -27.60 -6.66
CA CYS A 124 -2.12 -27.49 -6.73
C CYS A 124 -1.39 -28.74 -6.21
N GLN A 125 -2.03 -29.54 -5.35
CA GLN A 125 -1.48 -30.80 -4.84
C GLN A 125 -1.35 -31.88 -5.92
N CYS A 126 -2.09 -31.72 -7.01
CA CYS A 126 -2.07 -32.63 -8.17
C CYS A 126 -1.39 -32.02 -9.40
N ILE A 127 -1.11 -30.71 -9.43
CA ILE A 127 -0.48 -30.06 -10.58
C ILE A 127 0.99 -30.48 -10.68
N ASP A 128 1.42 -30.82 -11.88
CA ASP A 128 2.81 -30.98 -12.29
C ASP A 128 3.31 -29.71 -12.96
N THR A 129 2.64 -29.29 -14.04
CA THR A 129 3.03 -28.18 -14.90
C THR A 129 1.80 -27.43 -15.40
N VAL A 130 1.88 -26.11 -15.53
CA VAL A 130 0.85 -25.26 -16.13
C VAL A 130 1.39 -24.65 -17.42
N GLU A 131 0.69 -24.89 -18.53
CA GLU A 131 0.98 -24.27 -19.83
C GLU A 131 0.16 -22.98 -19.97
N VAL A 132 0.83 -21.90 -20.36
CA VAL A 132 0.21 -20.57 -20.49
C VAL A 132 0.57 -19.91 -21.79
N PHE A 133 -0.28 -19.00 -22.25
CA PHE A 133 0.03 -18.00 -23.26
C PHE A 133 0.38 -16.67 -22.57
N ASP A 134 1.52 -16.10 -22.89
CA ASP A 134 1.93 -14.78 -22.39
C ASP A 134 1.45 -13.70 -23.36
N THR A 135 0.52 -12.85 -22.91
CA THR A 135 -0.06 -11.78 -23.72
C THR A 135 0.90 -10.61 -23.98
N GLU A 136 2.05 -10.55 -23.32
CA GLU A 136 3.07 -9.54 -23.60
C GLU A 136 4.07 -10.00 -24.66
N SER A 137 4.48 -11.26 -24.63
CA SER A 137 5.44 -11.82 -25.60
C SER A 137 4.80 -12.49 -26.81
N GLY A 138 3.51 -12.91 -26.71
CA GLY A 138 2.82 -13.71 -27.73
C GLY A 138 3.24 -15.18 -27.79
N GLU A 139 3.98 -15.65 -26.80
CA GLU A 139 4.54 -17.00 -26.78
C GLU A 139 3.85 -17.90 -25.75
N PHE A 140 3.88 -19.22 -26.05
CA PHE A 140 3.47 -20.24 -25.09
C PHE A 140 4.67 -20.64 -24.23
N MET A 141 4.43 -20.75 -22.92
CA MET A 141 5.43 -21.17 -21.95
C MET A 141 4.83 -22.10 -20.89
N SER A 142 5.69 -22.77 -20.13
CA SER A 142 5.27 -23.72 -19.10
C SER A 142 5.92 -23.40 -17.78
N PHE A 143 5.15 -23.47 -16.71
CA PHE A 143 5.60 -23.29 -15.34
C PHE A 143 5.45 -24.58 -14.55
N PRO A 144 6.51 -25.12 -13.94
CA PRO A 144 6.37 -26.18 -12.95
C PRO A 144 5.58 -25.64 -11.75
N VAL A 145 4.90 -26.52 -11.01
CA VAL A 145 4.04 -26.13 -9.88
C VAL A 145 4.76 -25.26 -8.85
N SER A 146 6.08 -25.48 -8.63
CA SER A 146 6.92 -24.70 -7.74
C SER A 146 7.08 -23.22 -8.12
N GLU A 147 6.84 -22.87 -9.38
CA GLU A 147 6.91 -21.50 -9.90
C GLU A 147 5.54 -20.83 -10.05
N CYS A 148 4.47 -21.55 -9.74
CA CYS A 148 3.11 -21.03 -9.87
C CYS A 148 2.63 -20.20 -8.68
N ASP A 149 3.43 -20.03 -7.62
CA ASP A 149 3.15 -19.24 -6.40
C ASP A 149 1.77 -19.54 -5.79
N TYR A 150 1.41 -20.82 -5.71
CA TYR A 150 0.13 -21.22 -5.14
C TYR A 150 0.05 -20.98 -3.64
N SER A 151 -1.05 -20.41 -3.21
CA SER A 151 -1.46 -20.29 -1.82
C SER A 151 -3.00 -20.34 -1.72
N TYR A 152 -3.55 -20.22 -0.53
CA TYR A 152 -5.01 -20.29 -0.35
C TYR A 152 -5.77 -19.31 -1.25
N ARG A 153 -6.48 -19.82 -2.26
CA ARG A 153 -7.25 -19.05 -3.29
C ARG A 153 -6.38 -18.09 -4.13
N HIS A 154 -5.06 -18.31 -4.18
CA HIS A 154 -4.12 -17.50 -4.95
C HIS A 154 -3.21 -18.33 -5.85
N SER A 155 -2.78 -17.72 -6.97
CA SER A 155 -1.77 -18.21 -7.87
C SER A 155 -1.05 -17.05 -8.57
N ARG A 156 0.10 -17.32 -9.20
CA ARG A 156 0.77 -16.38 -10.12
C ARG A 156 -0.21 -15.87 -11.20
N PHE A 157 -1.04 -16.74 -11.78
CA PHE A 157 -1.94 -16.43 -12.88
C PHE A 157 -3.10 -15.52 -12.45
N LYS A 158 -3.51 -15.56 -11.19
CA LYS A 158 -4.49 -14.63 -10.61
C LYS A 158 -3.89 -13.25 -10.36
N ARG A 159 -2.59 -13.17 -10.00
CA ARG A 159 -1.88 -11.91 -9.74
C ARG A 159 -1.36 -11.23 -11.00
N GLN A 160 -1.02 -12.01 -12.03
CA GLN A 160 -0.42 -11.52 -13.27
C GLN A 160 -1.31 -11.89 -14.45
N ASN A 161 -2.27 -11.02 -14.79
CA ASN A 161 -3.27 -11.23 -15.83
C ASN A 161 -2.68 -11.43 -17.25
N ARG A 162 -1.37 -11.20 -17.41
CA ARG A 162 -0.67 -11.44 -18.67
C ARG A 162 -0.61 -12.92 -19.03
N TYR A 163 -0.62 -13.83 -18.04
CA TYR A 163 -0.52 -15.26 -18.26
C TYR A 163 -1.91 -15.88 -18.37
N VAL A 164 -2.27 -16.30 -19.57
CA VAL A 164 -3.54 -16.98 -19.86
C VAL A 164 -3.31 -18.49 -19.77
N VAL A 165 -3.91 -19.16 -18.78
CA VAL A 165 -3.79 -20.61 -18.63
C VAL A 165 -4.41 -21.29 -19.84
N TRP A 166 -3.61 -22.07 -20.58
CA TRP A 166 -4.01 -22.83 -21.75
C TRP A 166 -4.30 -24.29 -21.44
N ALA A 167 -3.41 -24.94 -20.71
CA ALA A 167 -3.57 -26.33 -20.28
C ALA A 167 -2.85 -26.59 -18.94
N VAL A 168 -3.17 -27.69 -18.30
CA VAL A 168 -2.47 -28.15 -17.09
C VAL A 168 -2.17 -29.64 -17.21
N VAL A 169 -1.00 -30.06 -16.71
CA VAL A 169 -0.63 -31.46 -16.53
C VAL A 169 -0.85 -31.83 -15.06
N LEU A 170 -1.68 -32.84 -14.82
CA LEU A 170 -2.05 -33.29 -13.48
C LEU A 170 -1.46 -34.69 -13.20
N ASN A 171 -0.87 -34.89 -12.02
CA ASN A 171 -0.40 -36.16 -11.51
C ASN A 171 -1.50 -36.83 -10.68
N LEU A 172 -2.20 -37.80 -11.25
CA LEU A 172 -3.24 -38.58 -10.58
C LEU A 172 -2.74 -39.98 -10.18
N ARG A 173 -3.22 -40.52 -9.06
CA ARG A 173 -2.75 -41.80 -8.53
C ARG A 173 -3.68 -42.94 -8.96
N THR A 174 -3.14 -44.12 -9.26
CA THR A 174 -3.89 -45.35 -9.54
C THR A 174 -4.13 -46.16 -8.25
N GLU A 175 -3.36 -45.93 -7.22
CA GLU A 175 -3.50 -46.57 -5.91
C GLU A 175 -4.37 -45.74 -4.99
N ALA A 176 -5.16 -46.43 -4.15
CA ALA A 176 -6.04 -45.75 -3.19
C ALA A 176 -5.27 -44.82 -2.26
N SER A 177 -5.64 -43.53 -2.30
CA SER A 177 -5.01 -42.48 -1.49
C SER A 177 -6.07 -41.42 -1.08
N PRO A 178 -7.07 -41.80 -0.29
CA PRO A 178 -8.16 -40.92 0.08
C PRO A 178 -7.68 -39.81 1.02
N ASN A 179 -8.07 -38.55 0.73
CA ASN A 179 -7.87 -37.44 1.66
C ASN A 179 -9.09 -37.27 2.56
N LEU A 180 -8.98 -37.68 3.83
CA LEU A 180 -10.03 -37.58 4.86
C LEU A 180 -9.78 -36.48 5.87
N SER A 181 -8.92 -35.51 5.60
CA SER A 181 -8.58 -34.42 6.53
C SER A 181 -9.77 -33.51 6.88
N TYR A 182 -10.77 -33.45 6.01
CA TYR A 182 -12.00 -32.67 6.28
C TYR A 182 -12.93 -33.43 7.24
N LYS A 183 -13.37 -32.77 8.33
CA LYS A 183 -14.11 -33.36 9.45
C LYS A 183 -15.27 -34.26 9.00
N ALA A 184 -16.15 -33.83 8.11
CA ALA A 184 -17.30 -34.61 7.69
C ALA A 184 -16.90 -35.87 6.89
N LEU A 185 -15.81 -35.83 6.14
CA LEU A 185 -15.24 -37.00 5.47
C LEU A 185 -14.61 -37.96 6.47
N ASN A 186 -13.87 -37.42 7.44
CA ASN A 186 -13.29 -38.23 8.50
C ASN A 186 -14.38 -38.98 9.28
N GLU A 187 -15.43 -38.28 9.73
CA GLU A 187 -16.55 -38.89 10.46
C GLU A 187 -17.30 -39.96 9.65
N ALA A 188 -17.45 -39.76 8.32
CA ALA A 188 -18.18 -40.69 7.46
C ALA A 188 -17.40 -41.93 7.10
N PHE A 189 -16.07 -41.85 6.99
CA PHE A 189 -15.22 -42.89 6.42
C PHE A 189 -14.18 -43.46 7.40
N THR A 190 -14.04 -42.95 8.62
CA THR A 190 -13.12 -43.53 9.63
C THR A 190 -13.44 -44.99 9.89
N GLY A 191 -12.41 -45.84 9.80
CA GLY A 191 -12.53 -47.29 10.03
C GLY A 191 -13.15 -48.08 8.85
N ARG A 192 -13.37 -47.42 7.70
CA ARG A 192 -13.86 -48.09 6.47
C ARG A 192 -12.72 -48.19 5.45
N GLU A 193 -12.66 -49.30 4.74
CA GLU A 193 -11.80 -49.44 3.58
C GLU A 193 -12.48 -48.78 2.38
N ILE A 194 -11.78 -47.83 1.73
CA ILE A 194 -12.30 -47.08 0.59
C ILE A 194 -11.55 -47.59 -0.63
N ALA A 195 -12.23 -48.41 -1.44
CA ALA A 195 -11.62 -49.07 -2.60
C ALA A 195 -11.68 -48.21 -3.86
N ARG A 196 -12.59 -47.24 -3.94
CA ARG A 196 -12.83 -46.47 -5.18
C ARG A 196 -13.01 -44.97 -4.86
N PRO A 197 -12.42 -44.07 -5.68
CA PRO A 197 -12.58 -42.60 -5.48
C PRO A 197 -14.05 -42.15 -5.64
N GLN A 198 -14.88 -42.94 -6.33
CA GLN A 198 -16.31 -42.70 -6.52
C GLN A 198 -17.06 -42.55 -5.17
N GLU A 199 -16.67 -43.32 -4.15
CA GLU A 199 -17.33 -43.31 -2.85
C GLU A 199 -17.20 -41.93 -2.17
N ILE A 200 -16.02 -41.32 -2.27
CA ILE A 200 -15.76 -39.95 -1.75
C ILE A 200 -16.44 -38.91 -2.63
N ALA A 201 -16.34 -39.05 -3.95
CA ALA A 201 -16.95 -38.12 -4.92
C ALA A 201 -18.48 -38.02 -4.72
N ASP A 202 -19.16 -39.15 -4.59
CA ASP A 202 -20.61 -39.22 -4.34
C ASP A 202 -20.99 -38.56 -3.00
N PHE A 203 -20.22 -38.84 -1.96
CA PHE A 203 -20.43 -38.23 -0.64
C PHE A 203 -20.26 -36.69 -0.69
N VAL A 204 -19.20 -36.21 -1.37
CA VAL A 204 -18.94 -34.77 -1.52
C VAL A 204 -20.05 -34.09 -2.31
N VAL A 205 -20.50 -34.67 -3.43
CA VAL A 205 -21.61 -34.13 -4.23
C VAL A 205 -22.89 -34.02 -3.38
N ASN A 206 -23.22 -35.05 -2.62
CA ASN A 206 -24.38 -35.03 -1.72
C ASN A 206 -24.25 -33.99 -0.61
N LEU A 207 -23.07 -33.85 -0.01
CA LEU A 207 -22.81 -32.84 1.05
C LEU A 207 -22.93 -31.42 0.49
N ARG A 208 -22.48 -31.19 -0.75
CA ARG A 208 -22.63 -29.91 -1.43
C ARG A 208 -24.09 -29.56 -1.71
N ALA A 209 -24.86 -30.52 -2.23
CA ALA A 209 -26.28 -30.33 -2.53
C ALA A 209 -27.13 -29.97 -1.28
N GLN A 210 -26.71 -30.38 -0.10
CA GLN A 210 -27.37 -30.00 1.17
C GLN A 210 -27.08 -28.54 1.58
N LYS A 211 -25.91 -28.01 1.20
CA LYS A 211 -25.41 -26.70 1.66
C LYS A 211 -25.54 -25.59 0.64
N LEU A 212 -25.51 -25.89 -0.65
CA LEU A 212 -25.47 -24.92 -1.73
C LEU A 212 -26.79 -24.93 -2.53
N PRO A 213 -27.19 -23.78 -3.08
CA PRO A 213 -28.37 -23.74 -3.95
C PRO A 213 -28.11 -24.45 -5.28
N ASP A 214 -29.17 -24.96 -5.91
CA ASP A 214 -29.13 -25.36 -7.31
C ASP A 214 -29.03 -24.09 -8.17
N VAL A 215 -27.88 -23.91 -8.83
CA VAL A 215 -27.60 -22.72 -9.65
C VAL A 215 -28.53 -22.56 -10.87
N LYS A 216 -29.27 -23.61 -11.25
CA LYS A 216 -30.30 -23.54 -12.30
C LYS A 216 -31.58 -22.87 -11.80
N GLN A 217 -31.84 -22.92 -10.50
CA GLN A 217 -33.03 -22.34 -9.87
C GLN A 217 -32.73 -21.01 -9.17
N LEU A 218 -31.52 -20.87 -8.65
CA LEU A 218 -31.12 -19.69 -7.85
C LEU A 218 -29.68 -19.31 -8.21
N GLY A 219 -29.52 -18.15 -8.83
CA GLY A 219 -28.21 -17.67 -9.28
C GLY A 219 -27.22 -17.54 -8.11
N SER A 220 -26.05 -18.16 -8.21
CA SER A 220 -25.01 -18.12 -7.19
C SER A 220 -23.62 -18.36 -7.79
N VAL A 221 -22.59 -17.93 -7.09
CA VAL A 221 -21.16 -18.21 -7.38
C VAL A 221 -20.53 -19.15 -6.35
N GLY A 222 -21.35 -19.78 -5.49
CA GLY A 222 -20.86 -20.52 -4.34
C GLY A 222 -20.47 -19.61 -3.18
N SER A 223 -19.40 -19.92 -2.46
CA SER A 223 -18.89 -19.03 -1.40
C SER A 223 -18.45 -17.70 -1.98
N PHE A 224 -19.03 -16.62 -1.48
CA PHE A 224 -18.74 -15.27 -1.96
C PHE A 224 -17.50 -14.66 -1.30
N PHE A 225 -17.22 -15.06 -0.05
CA PHE A 225 -16.12 -14.55 0.75
C PHE A 225 -15.15 -15.66 1.16
N THR A 226 -13.87 -15.30 1.28
CA THR A 226 -12.84 -16.15 1.86
C THR A 226 -12.94 -16.18 3.39
N ASN A 227 -12.40 -17.23 3.99
CA ASN A 227 -12.23 -17.29 5.45
C ASN A 227 -11.02 -16.44 5.84
N PRO A 228 -11.17 -15.41 6.70
CA PRO A 228 -10.09 -14.52 7.08
C PRO A 228 -9.10 -15.19 8.03
N GLU A 229 -7.84 -14.78 7.94
CA GLU A 229 -6.78 -15.18 8.86
C GLU A 229 -6.44 -13.99 9.77
N VAL A 230 -6.31 -14.24 11.07
CA VAL A 230 -5.98 -13.24 12.09
C VAL A 230 -4.84 -13.74 12.97
N SER A 231 -4.16 -12.83 13.68
CA SER A 231 -3.13 -13.22 14.63
C SER A 231 -3.73 -14.01 15.80
N ALA A 232 -2.92 -14.84 16.47
CA ALA A 232 -3.33 -15.58 17.64
C ALA A 232 -3.85 -14.65 18.77
N GLU A 233 -3.27 -13.46 18.90
CA GLU A 233 -3.68 -12.45 19.89
C GLU A 233 -5.05 -11.89 19.56
N THR A 234 -5.28 -11.52 18.29
CA THR A 234 -6.60 -11.06 17.83
C THR A 234 -7.67 -12.13 18.04
N PHE A 235 -7.36 -13.40 17.74
CA PHE A 235 -8.27 -14.50 17.98
C PHE A 235 -8.58 -14.67 19.46
N ALA A 236 -7.58 -14.64 20.34
CA ALA A 236 -7.78 -14.74 21.80
C ALA A 236 -8.66 -13.61 22.34
N ALA A 237 -8.46 -12.38 21.88
CA ALA A 237 -9.30 -11.23 22.25
C ALA A 237 -10.76 -11.38 21.78
N LEU A 238 -10.94 -11.88 20.55
CA LEU A 238 -12.27 -12.15 20.00
C LEU A 238 -12.96 -13.32 20.73
N GLN A 239 -12.22 -14.41 21.03
CA GLN A 239 -12.75 -15.57 21.72
C GLN A 239 -13.16 -15.26 23.18
N ALA A 240 -12.46 -14.34 23.84
CA ALA A 240 -12.88 -13.84 25.15
C ALA A 240 -14.24 -13.14 25.10
N LYS A 241 -14.56 -12.45 24.01
CA LYS A 241 -15.86 -11.78 23.76
C LYS A 241 -16.93 -12.75 23.21
N TYR A 242 -16.49 -13.73 22.41
CA TYR A 242 -17.35 -14.69 21.70
C TYR A 242 -16.82 -16.10 21.93
N PRO A 243 -17.11 -16.76 23.07
CA PRO A 243 -16.51 -18.06 23.43
C PRO A 243 -16.79 -19.20 22.46
N ASP A 244 -17.89 -19.10 21.68
CA ASP A 244 -18.30 -20.06 20.67
C ASP A 244 -17.74 -19.79 19.27
N MET A 245 -16.83 -18.80 19.12
CA MET A 245 -16.21 -18.48 17.84
C MET A 245 -15.29 -19.62 17.37
N PRO A 246 -15.57 -20.23 16.20
CA PRO A 246 -14.71 -21.27 15.65
C PRO A 246 -13.44 -20.66 15.06
N GLY A 247 -12.30 -21.22 15.41
CA GLY A 247 -11.00 -20.89 14.82
C GLY A 247 -10.22 -22.15 14.46
N HIS A 248 -9.48 -22.10 13.37
CA HIS A 248 -8.62 -23.18 12.93
C HIS A 248 -7.17 -22.70 12.86
N ILE A 249 -6.28 -23.32 13.61
CA ILE A 249 -4.86 -22.92 13.68
C ILE A 249 -4.22 -23.21 12.31
N VAL A 250 -3.54 -22.21 11.75
CA VAL A 250 -2.77 -22.29 10.52
C VAL A 250 -1.36 -21.74 10.76
N GLU A 251 -0.45 -21.97 9.82
CA GLU A 251 0.90 -21.38 9.88
C GLU A 251 0.78 -19.84 9.86
N GLY A 252 1.21 -19.18 10.94
CA GLY A 252 1.16 -17.72 11.08
C GLY A 252 -0.06 -17.14 11.78
N GLY A 253 -1.09 -17.95 12.14
CA GLY A 253 -2.26 -17.39 12.83
C GLY A 253 -3.43 -18.35 13.03
N VAL A 254 -4.63 -17.80 13.01
CA VAL A 254 -5.90 -18.54 13.15
C VAL A 254 -6.85 -18.14 12.03
N LYS A 255 -7.33 -19.13 11.28
CA LYS A 255 -8.35 -18.95 10.26
C LYS A 255 -9.74 -18.98 10.88
N LEU A 256 -10.50 -17.91 10.71
CA LEU A 256 -11.87 -17.77 11.23
C LEU A 256 -12.90 -18.23 10.18
N SER A 257 -14.09 -18.62 10.65
CA SER A 257 -15.22 -18.92 9.77
C SER A 257 -15.95 -17.64 9.35
N ALA A 258 -15.79 -17.19 8.10
CA ALA A 258 -16.55 -16.07 7.58
C ALA A 258 -18.07 -16.32 7.62
N ALA A 259 -18.51 -17.57 7.42
CA ALA A 259 -19.92 -17.93 7.55
C ALA A 259 -20.47 -17.63 8.96
N TRP A 260 -19.71 -17.97 10.00
CA TRP A 260 -20.08 -17.69 11.38
C TRP A 260 -20.14 -16.19 11.66
N LEU A 261 -19.14 -15.42 11.18
CA LEU A 261 -19.09 -13.96 11.33
C LEU A 261 -20.31 -13.29 10.68
N ILE A 262 -20.65 -13.68 9.45
CA ILE A 262 -21.77 -13.15 8.68
C ILE A 262 -23.11 -13.52 9.36
N GLU A 263 -23.26 -14.77 9.82
CA GLU A 263 -24.45 -15.23 10.53
C GLU A 263 -24.66 -14.48 11.84
N ARG A 264 -23.58 -14.21 12.60
CA ARG A 264 -23.63 -13.41 13.83
C ARG A 264 -23.93 -11.93 13.61
N CYS A 265 -23.77 -11.41 12.41
CA CYS A 265 -24.24 -10.08 11.99
C CYS A 265 -25.70 -10.07 11.55
N GLY A 266 -26.37 -11.23 11.50
CA GLY A 266 -27.80 -11.34 11.16
C GLY A 266 -28.11 -11.39 9.67
N TRP A 267 -27.10 -11.61 8.82
CA TRP A 267 -27.29 -11.60 7.36
C TRP A 267 -27.83 -12.91 6.77
N LYS A 268 -27.72 -14.04 7.47
CA LYS A 268 -28.20 -15.34 6.95
C LYS A 268 -29.69 -15.29 6.64
N GLY A 269 -30.07 -15.61 5.40
CA GLY A 269 -31.44 -15.54 4.92
C GLY A 269 -31.95 -14.12 4.61
N TYR A 270 -31.13 -13.08 4.77
CA TYR A 270 -31.48 -11.70 4.42
C TYR A 270 -31.71 -11.54 2.92
N ARG A 271 -32.67 -10.69 2.56
CA ARG A 271 -32.97 -10.32 1.19
C ARG A 271 -33.24 -8.82 1.04
N THR A 272 -32.77 -8.27 -0.08
CA THR A 272 -33.10 -6.93 -0.53
C THR A 272 -33.37 -7.01 -2.04
N GLY A 273 -34.63 -6.83 -2.43
CA GLY A 273 -35.04 -7.12 -3.81
C GLY A 273 -34.77 -8.59 -4.20
N ASP A 274 -34.11 -8.78 -5.33
CA ASP A 274 -33.72 -10.10 -5.84
C ASP A 274 -32.33 -10.55 -5.35
N ALA A 275 -31.54 -9.66 -4.72
CA ALA A 275 -30.27 -10.01 -4.09
C ALA A 275 -30.50 -10.53 -2.67
N GLY A 276 -29.72 -11.51 -2.23
CA GLY A 276 -29.84 -12.03 -0.86
C GLY A 276 -28.69 -12.91 -0.41
N VAL A 277 -28.75 -13.32 0.87
CA VAL A 277 -27.86 -14.30 1.49
C VAL A 277 -28.63 -15.62 1.63
N TYR A 278 -28.01 -16.71 1.20
CA TYR A 278 -28.67 -18.03 1.21
C TYR A 278 -29.00 -18.48 2.64
N GLU A 279 -30.22 -18.99 2.83
CA GLU A 279 -30.75 -19.37 4.14
C GLU A 279 -30.01 -20.55 4.80
N ARG A 280 -29.36 -21.41 4.03
CA ARG A 280 -28.63 -22.58 4.55
C ARG A 280 -27.15 -22.31 4.76
N GLN A 281 -26.57 -21.29 4.07
CA GLN A 281 -25.16 -21.00 4.12
C GLN A 281 -24.89 -19.49 3.97
N ALA A 282 -24.46 -18.83 5.06
CA ALA A 282 -24.26 -17.39 5.09
C ALA A 282 -23.13 -16.87 4.18
N LEU A 283 -22.20 -17.73 3.74
CA LEU A 283 -21.16 -17.38 2.76
C LEU A 283 -21.68 -17.23 1.32
N VAL A 284 -22.89 -17.69 1.05
CA VAL A 284 -23.44 -17.79 -0.30
C VAL A 284 -24.39 -16.64 -0.56
N LEU A 285 -23.99 -15.73 -1.46
CA LEU A 285 -24.90 -14.73 -2.00
C LEU A 285 -25.67 -15.29 -3.18
N VAL A 286 -26.92 -14.89 -3.30
CA VAL A 286 -27.86 -15.42 -4.29
C VAL A 286 -28.57 -14.30 -5.03
N ASN A 287 -28.89 -14.57 -6.30
CA ASN A 287 -29.79 -13.79 -7.14
C ASN A 287 -31.06 -14.60 -7.36
N ALA A 288 -32.17 -14.15 -6.79
CA ALA A 288 -33.47 -14.82 -6.88
C ALA A 288 -34.29 -14.40 -8.11
N GLY A 289 -33.76 -13.51 -8.95
CA GLY A 289 -34.47 -13.02 -10.10
C GLY A 289 -33.56 -12.21 -11.03
N LYS A 290 -33.66 -10.88 -10.98
CA LYS A 290 -33.01 -9.95 -11.89
C LYS A 290 -32.09 -8.94 -11.18
N ALA A 291 -31.55 -9.29 -10.00
CA ALA A 291 -30.61 -8.39 -9.37
C ALA A 291 -29.40 -8.16 -10.28
N SER A 292 -29.02 -6.89 -10.41
CA SER A 292 -27.79 -6.47 -11.11
C SER A 292 -26.54 -6.87 -10.33
N GLY A 293 -25.41 -6.88 -11.02
CA GLY A 293 -24.11 -7.08 -10.34
C GLY A 293 -23.81 -6.03 -9.29
N GLY A 294 -24.21 -4.76 -9.55
CA GLY A 294 -24.07 -3.67 -8.62
C GLY A 294 -24.86 -3.89 -7.32
N GLU A 295 -26.13 -4.33 -7.38
CA GLU A 295 -26.96 -4.61 -6.19
C GLU A 295 -26.39 -5.76 -5.36
N ILE A 296 -25.88 -6.82 -6.00
CA ILE A 296 -25.23 -7.94 -5.31
C ILE A 296 -23.92 -7.46 -4.63
N TRP A 297 -23.16 -6.60 -5.30
CA TRP A 297 -21.94 -6.04 -4.78
C TRP A 297 -22.18 -5.07 -3.60
N GLU A 298 -23.23 -4.26 -3.68
CA GLU A 298 -23.66 -3.40 -2.58
C GLU A 298 -24.04 -4.22 -1.33
N LEU A 299 -24.82 -5.30 -1.51
CA LEU A 299 -25.10 -6.23 -0.43
C LEU A 299 -23.81 -6.86 0.16
N ALA A 300 -22.87 -7.26 -0.70
CA ALA A 300 -21.60 -7.81 -0.24
C ALA A 300 -20.79 -6.80 0.59
N ASN A 301 -20.77 -5.53 0.20
CA ASN A 301 -20.09 -4.47 0.95
C ASN A 301 -20.77 -4.19 2.30
N HIS A 302 -22.09 -4.14 2.38
CA HIS A 302 -22.80 -4.00 3.64
C HIS A 302 -22.50 -5.15 4.61
N ILE A 303 -22.40 -6.38 4.10
CA ILE A 303 -21.99 -7.54 4.89
C ILE A 303 -20.56 -7.37 5.42
N ARG A 304 -19.61 -6.95 4.58
CA ARG A 304 -18.21 -6.71 4.95
C ARG A 304 -18.09 -5.64 6.04
N GLU A 305 -18.77 -4.51 5.85
CA GLU A 305 -18.84 -3.41 6.82
C GLU A 305 -19.40 -3.89 8.16
N SER A 306 -20.52 -4.60 8.14
CA SER A 306 -21.16 -5.14 9.34
C SER A 306 -20.27 -6.12 10.12
N VAL A 307 -19.50 -6.97 9.42
CA VAL A 307 -18.53 -7.88 10.03
C VAL A 307 -17.36 -7.10 10.62
N TYR A 308 -16.85 -6.12 9.90
CA TYR A 308 -15.75 -5.28 10.36
C TYR A 308 -16.16 -4.47 11.60
N ASP A 309 -17.31 -3.79 11.57
CA ASP A 309 -17.83 -2.99 12.69
C ASP A 309 -18.01 -3.81 13.98
N LYS A 310 -18.46 -5.05 13.83
CA LYS A 310 -18.74 -5.91 14.97
C LYS A 310 -17.53 -6.64 15.53
N PHE A 311 -16.62 -7.07 14.66
CA PHE A 311 -15.52 -7.97 15.03
C PHE A 311 -14.12 -7.39 14.79
N GLY A 312 -13.99 -6.27 14.05
CA GLY A 312 -12.72 -5.73 13.60
C GLY A 312 -12.01 -6.63 12.57
N VAL A 313 -12.75 -7.55 11.92
CA VAL A 313 -12.21 -8.55 11.01
C VAL A 313 -12.63 -8.25 9.57
N ASN A 314 -11.69 -8.16 8.65
CA ASN A 314 -11.96 -8.06 7.23
C ASN A 314 -12.29 -9.42 6.63
N ILE A 315 -13.36 -9.49 5.83
CA ILE A 315 -13.65 -10.64 4.95
C ILE A 315 -13.51 -10.20 3.49
N GLU A 316 -12.74 -10.95 2.71
CA GLU A 316 -12.44 -10.62 1.31
C GLU A 316 -13.33 -11.42 0.36
N PRO A 317 -13.83 -10.83 -0.74
CA PRO A 317 -14.52 -11.56 -1.78
C PRO A 317 -13.61 -12.61 -2.42
N GLU A 318 -14.12 -13.84 -2.57
CA GLU A 318 -13.48 -14.90 -3.36
C GLU A 318 -13.80 -14.74 -4.86
N VAL A 319 -14.93 -14.11 -5.15
CA VAL A 319 -15.43 -13.88 -6.50
C VAL A 319 -14.57 -12.87 -7.26
N CYS A 320 -14.36 -13.13 -8.55
CA CYS A 320 -13.73 -12.18 -9.46
C CYS A 320 -14.75 -11.10 -9.85
N VAL A 321 -14.49 -9.86 -9.46
CA VAL A 321 -15.35 -8.71 -9.74
C VAL A 321 -14.85 -7.97 -10.98
N VAL A 322 -15.74 -7.71 -11.93
CA VAL A 322 -15.43 -7.07 -13.22
C VAL A 322 -16.25 -5.79 -13.37
N ARG A 323 -15.56 -4.66 -13.65
CA ARG A 323 -16.15 -3.36 -13.98
C ARG A 323 -16.02 -3.06 -15.47
N ALA A 324 -16.57 -1.93 -15.92
CA ALA A 324 -16.54 -1.51 -17.33
C ALA A 324 -15.15 -1.63 -17.99
N HIS A 325 -14.08 -1.33 -17.27
CA HIS A 325 -12.72 -1.27 -17.83
C HIS A 325 -11.75 -2.35 -17.32
N GLY A 326 -12.20 -3.38 -16.63
CA GLY A 326 -11.34 -4.47 -16.18
C GLY A 326 -11.74 -5.12 -14.87
N MET A 327 -10.89 -6.04 -14.40
CA MET A 327 -11.06 -6.67 -13.10
C MET A 327 -10.74 -5.69 -11.97
N GLU A 328 -11.57 -5.72 -10.94
CA GLU A 328 -11.24 -5.09 -9.67
C GLU A 328 -10.14 -5.95 -8.99
N THR A 329 -8.91 -5.46 -8.97
CA THR A 329 -7.75 -6.23 -8.53
C THR A 329 -7.67 -6.45 -7.01
N GLN A 330 -8.43 -5.67 -6.24
CA GLN A 330 -8.71 -5.89 -4.81
C GLN A 330 -10.07 -5.30 -4.47
N ALA A 331 -10.91 -6.05 -3.79
CA ALA A 331 -12.06 -5.46 -3.14
C ALA A 331 -11.57 -4.48 -2.07
N ALA A 332 -12.01 -3.24 -2.13
CA ALA A 332 -11.66 -2.23 -1.13
C ALA A 332 -11.96 -2.76 0.27
N ALA A 333 -11.07 -2.57 1.24
CA ALA A 333 -11.31 -2.93 2.63
C ALA A 333 -12.60 -2.25 3.16
N PRO A 334 -13.33 -2.84 4.10
CA PRO A 334 -14.49 -2.19 4.70
C PRO A 334 -14.16 -0.77 5.12
N GLY A 335 -14.99 0.19 4.75
CA GLY A 335 -14.73 1.62 4.93
C GLY A 335 -13.79 2.25 3.90
N GLU A 336 -13.14 1.48 3.01
CA GLU A 336 -12.20 2.02 2.02
C GLU A 336 -12.89 2.84 0.94
N GLU A 337 -14.06 2.41 0.49
CA GLU A 337 -14.84 3.20 -0.48
C GLU A 337 -15.36 4.50 0.15
N ALA A 338 -15.85 4.43 1.39
CA ALA A 338 -16.23 5.63 2.15
C ALA A 338 -15.03 6.55 2.36
N TYR A 339 -13.89 5.98 2.74
CA TYR A 339 -12.62 6.70 2.90
C TYR A 339 -12.16 7.34 1.58
N ARG A 340 -12.17 6.59 0.47
CA ARG A 340 -11.82 7.11 -0.86
C ARG A 340 -12.74 8.26 -1.28
N LYS A 341 -14.07 8.10 -1.12
CA LYS A 341 -15.04 9.18 -1.41
C LYS A 341 -14.82 10.42 -0.54
N VAL A 342 -14.50 10.24 0.73
CA VAL A 342 -14.17 11.34 1.64
C VAL A 342 -12.87 12.02 1.20
N LEU A 343 -11.82 11.27 0.87
CA LEU A 343 -10.58 11.86 0.35
C LEU A 343 -10.80 12.60 -0.97
N GLU A 344 -11.57 12.04 -1.90
CA GLU A 344 -11.95 12.73 -3.16
C GLU A 344 -12.65 14.06 -2.87
N LYS A 345 -13.58 14.09 -1.92
CA LYS A 345 -14.24 15.33 -1.46
C LYS A 345 -13.24 16.29 -0.82
N MET A 346 -12.42 15.84 0.13
CA MET A 346 -11.37 16.66 0.75
C MET A 346 -10.41 17.24 -0.28
N PHE A 347 -10.05 16.47 -1.31
CA PHE A 347 -9.17 16.91 -2.39
C PHE A 347 -9.87 17.85 -3.38
N SER A 348 -11.19 17.79 -3.52
CA SER A 348 -11.97 18.67 -4.42
C SER A 348 -12.41 19.98 -3.78
N CYS A 349 -12.45 20.05 -2.44
CA CYS A 349 -13.00 21.17 -1.66
C CYS A 349 -12.10 22.41 -1.58
N LEU A 350 -11.51 22.93 -2.55
CA LEU A 350 -10.61 24.08 -2.70
C LEU A 350 -9.20 23.69 -3.12
N PRO A 351 -8.51 24.60 -3.81
CA PRO A 351 -7.24 24.27 -4.46
C PRO A 351 -6.23 23.73 -3.46
N MET A 352 -5.78 22.51 -3.72
CA MET A 352 -4.70 21.88 -2.96
C MET A 352 -3.36 22.33 -3.55
N PHE A 353 -2.43 22.80 -2.71
CA PHE A 353 -1.11 23.26 -3.19
C PHE A 353 -0.41 22.21 -4.06
N GLN A 354 -0.51 20.92 -3.70
CA GLN A 354 0.05 19.83 -4.48
C GLN A 354 -0.55 19.67 -5.89
N ARG A 355 -1.79 20.17 -6.11
CA ARG A 355 -2.48 20.11 -7.42
C ARG A 355 -2.41 21.39 -8.22
N VAL A 356 -2.55 22.56 -7.57
CA VAL A 356 -2.74 23.86 -8.23
C VAL A 356 -1.68 24.91 -7.89
N GLY A 357 -0.68 24.58 -7.08
CA GLY A 357 0.41 25.48 -6.73
C GLY A 357 -0.06 26.76 -6.03
N ALA A 358 0.35 27.91 -6.56
CA ALA A 358 0.15 29.25 -5.98
C ALA A 358 -1.28 29.62 -5.60
N ALA A 359 -2.27 29.16 -6.36
CA ALA A 359 -3.68 29.52 -6.14
C ALA A 359 -4.27 28.97 -4.83
N ALA A 360 -3.58 28.02 -4.16
CA ALA A 360 -4.03 27.43 -2.90
C ALA A 360 -3.55 28.19 -1.65
N TYR A 361 -2.63 29.16 -1.79
CA TYR A 361 -2.06 29.87 -0.65
C TYR A 361 -3.01 30.95 -0.12
N LYS A 362 -3.35 30.85 1.17
CA LYS A 362 -4.17 31.87 1.86
C LYS A 362 -3.28 32.86 2.59
N PRO A 363 -3.60 34.17 2.57
CA PRO A 363 -2.73 35.21 3.14
C PRO A 363 -2.82 35.36 4.66
N ASP A 364 -3.69 34.57 5.34
CA ASP A 364 -3.86 34.65 6.80
C ASP A 364 -4.34 33.34 7.43
N LEU A 365 -4.32 33.27 8.77
CA LEU A 365 -4.77 32.12 9.58
C LEU A 365 -6.24 32.21 10.03
N SER A 366 -6.99 33.19 9.58
CA SER A 366 -8.34 33.46 10.11
C SER A 366 -9.30 32.30 9.97
N ASN A 367 -9.23 31.57 8.84
CA ASN A 367 -10.02 30.36 8.62
C ASN A 367 -9.63 29.25 9.59
N THR A 368 -8.33 28.99 9.74
CA THR A 368 -7.83 27.96 10.66
C THR A 368 -8.24 28.26 12.10
N VAL A 369 -8.14 29.54 12.52
CA VAL A 369 -8.55 29.95 13.86
C VAL A 369 -10.05 29.75 14.08
N ARG A 370 -10.92 30.14 13.10
CA ARG A 370 -12.37 29.89 13.19
C ARG A 370 -12.70 28.41 13.26
N LEU A 371 -12.05 27.61 12.41
CA LEU A 371 -12.21 26.17 12.38
C LEU A 371 -11.83 25.53 13.72
N MET A 372 -10.68 25.87 14.27
CA MET A 372 -10.22 25.37 15.58
C MET A 372 -11.16 25.78 16.71
N LYS A 373 -11.67 27.02 16.70
CA LYS A 373 -12.69 27.48 17.66
C LYS A 373 -13.96 26.65 17.59
N ALA A 374 -14.45 26.38 16.39
CA ALA A 374 -15.65 25.59 16.18
C ALA A 374 -15.48 24.14 16.67
N LEU A 375 -14.27 23.61 16.64
CA LEU A 375 -13.89 22.27 17.15
C LEU A 375 -13.55 22.26 18.66
N GLY A 376 -13.68 23.40 19.37
CA GLY A 376 -13.37 23.48 20.80
C GLY A 376 -11.87 23.52 21.12
N GLU A 377 -11.09 24.13 20.23
CA GLU A 377 -9.65 24.37 20.37
C GLU A 377 -8.84 23.13 20.77
N PRO A 378 -8.93 22.02 20.00
CA PRO A 378 -8.35 20.73 20.38
C PRO A 378 -6.85 20.79 20.67
N TYR A 379 -6.12 21.71 20.03
CA TYR A 379 -4.68 21.92 20.22
C TYR A 379 -4.29 22.34 21.63
N THR A 380 -5.23 22.80 22.45
CA THR A 380 -5.00 23.16 23.87
C THR A 380 -5.01 21.96 24.80
N LYS A 381 -5.45 20.78 24.33
CA LYS A 381 -5.64 19.57 25.13
C LYS A 381 -4.44 18.63 25.14
N PHE A 382 -3.38 18.93 24.41
CA PHE A 382 -2.13 18.17 24.38
C PHE A 382 -0.92 19.11 24.29
N ARG A 383 0.24 18.63 24.73
CA ARG A 383 1.51 19.34 24.59
C ARG A 383 2.10 19.07 23.21
N SER A 384 2.90 20.01 22.69
CA SER A 384 3.46 19.85 21.35
C SER A 384 4.90 20.36 21.22
N VAL A 385 5.62 19.81 20.23
CA VAL A 385 6.87 20.36 19.69
C VAL A 385 6.58 20.76 18.24
N HIS A 386 6.97 21.98 17.85
CA HIS A 386 6.69 22.52 16.52
C HIS A 386 7.96 22.53 15.68
N VAL A 387 7.95 21.87 14.52
CA VAL A 387 9.14 21.66 13.68
C VAL A 387 8.98 22.37 12.34
N ALA A 388 9.84 23.38 12.09
CA ALA A 388 9.95 24.07 10.81
C ALA A 388 11.34 23.90 10.19
N GLY A 389 11.54 24.40 8.98
CA GLY A 389 12.81 24.35 8.26
C GLY A 389 12.59 24.18 6.76
N THR A 390 13.64 24.20 5.97
CA THR A 390 13.55 23.86 4.54
C THR A 390 13.69 22.35 4.38
N ASN A 391 14.81 21.78 4.75
CA ASN A 391 15.08 20.34 4.69
C ASN A 391 15.19 19.77 6.11
N GLY A 392 15.00 18.45 6.27
CA GLY A 392 15.17 17.74 7.55
C GLY A 392 13.98 17.79 8.50
N LYS A 393 12.91 18.57 8.23
CA LYS A 393 11.71 18.63 9.10
C LYS A 393 11.14 17.26 9.43
N GLY A 394 10.83 16.47 8.38
CA GLY A 394 10.26 15.13 8.52
C GLY A 394 11.19 14.19 9.29
N SER A 395 12.49 14.13 8.93
CA SER A 395 13.48 13.32 9.65
C SER A 395 13.56 13.68 11.14
N CYS A 396 13.68 14.97 11.47
CA CYS A 396 13.68 15.44 12.86
C CYS A 396 12.36 15.08 13.58
N SER A 397 11.21 15.26 12.93
CA SER A 397 9.90 14.95 13.50
C SER A 397 9.76 13.47 13.83
N HIS A 398 10.19 12.59 12.92
CA HIS A 398 10.17 11.13 13.12
C HIS A 398 11.16 10.70 14.22
N MET A 399 12.39 11.21 14.22
CA MET A 399 13.37 10.93 15.29
C MET A 399 12.86 11.38 16.67
N LEU A 400 12.30 12.59 16.79
CA LEU A 400 11.73 13.10 18.04
C LEU A 400 10.55 12.25 18.50
N ALA A 401 9.65 11.85 17.59
CA ALA A 401 8.53 10.98 17.92
C ALA A 401 9.03 9.62 18.42
N SER A 402 9.99 9.00 17.72
CA SER A 402 10.58 7.72 18.10
C SER A 402 11.24 7.77 19.49
N VAL A 403 12.00 8.82 19.78
CA VAL A 403 12.64 9.00 21.11
C VAL A 403 11.59 9.12 22.22
N LEU A 404 10.52 9.89 22.00
CA LEU A 404 9.47 10.04 23.01
C LEU A 404 8.67 8.73 23.18
N MET A 405 8.44 7.97 22.12
CA MET A 405 7.84 6.63 22.18
C MET A 405 8.73 5.65 22.96
N ALA A 406 10.05 5.65 22.68
CA ALA A 406 11.02 4.83 23.44
C ALA A 406 11.08 5.20 24.92
N ALA A 407 10.83 6.47 25.26
CA ALA A 407 10.70 6.94 26.64
C ALA A 407 9.33 6.62 27.28
N GLY A 408 8.44 5.91 26.56
CA GLY A 408 7.15 5.43 27.07
C GLY A 408 5.98 6.42 26.95
N TYR A 409 6.14 7.55 26.27
CA TYR A 409 5.08 8.53 26.08
C TYR A 409 4.17 8.17 24.89
N ARG A 410 2.86 8.37 25.06
CA ARG A 410 1.88 8.29 23.97
C ARG A 410 2.06 9.47 23.03
N THR A 411 2.73 9.24 21.92
CA THR A 411 3.25 10.30 21.07
C THR A 411 2.44 10.43 19.78
N GLY A 412 1.87 11.61 19.53
CA GLY A 412 1.30 12.02 18.26
C GLY A 412 2.38 12.50 17.29
N LEU A 413 2.21 12.21 16.01
CA LEU A 413 3.09 12.67 14.94
C LEU A 413 2.26 13.19 13.77
N TYR A 414 2.43 14.47 13.44
CA TYR A 414 1.86 15.11 12.26
C TYR A 414 2.96 15.48 11.28
N THR A 415 2.88 14.97 10.03
CA THR A 415 3.87 15.23 8.97
C THR A 415 3.22 15.54 7.63
N SER A 416 3.97 16.19 6.72
CA SER A 416 3.51 16.48 5.37
C SER A 416 4.67 16.66 4.37
N PRO A 417 4.48 16.29 3.09
CA PRO A 417 3.37 15.52 2.54
C PRO A 417 3.43 14.03 2.88
N HIS A 418 2.39 13.26 2.52
CA HIS A 418 2.45 11.80 2.52
C HIS A 418 3.06 11.26 1.21
N LEU A 419 3.54 10.02 1.22
CA LEU A 419 4.02 9.32 0.03
C LEU A 419 2.88 8.58 -0.69
N ARG A 420 2.23 7.64 -0.04
CA ARG A 420 1.21 6.74 -0.61
C ARG A 420 -0.17 6.94 -0.01
N ASP A 421 -0.28 6.88 1.31
CA ASP A 421 -1.56 6.92 2.03
C ASP A 421 -1.68 8.25 2.80
N PHE A 422 -2.81 8.93 2.64
CA PHE A 422 -3.11 10.15 3.39
C PHE A 422 -2.87 10.03 4.89
N ARG A 423 -3.14 8.84 5.47
CA ARG A 423 -3.02 8.56 6.90
C ARG A 423 -1.57 8.59 7.43
N GLU A 424 -0.57 8.53 6.53
CA GLU A 424 0.85 8.73 6.90
C GLU A 424 1.08 10.06 7.60
N ARG A 425 0.20 11.06 7.33
CA ARG A 425 0.28 12.40 7.91
C ARG A 425 -0.05 12.45 9.40
N ILE A 426 -0.79 11.46 9.92
CA ILE A 426 -1.35 11.47 11.27
C ILE A 426 -1.13 10.12 11.91
N LYS A 427 -0.21 10.06 12.87
CA LYS A 427 0.15 8.81 13.56
C LYS A 427 0.12 9.01 15.08
N ILE A 428 -0.19 7.92 15.80
CA ILE A 428 0.00 7.85 17.26
C ILE A 428 0.82 6.58 17.54
N ASN A 429 1.93 6.71 18.22
CA ASN A 429 2.87 5.62 18.50
C ASN A 429 3.24 4.81 17.24
N GLY A 430 3.50 5.51 16.11
CA GLY A 430 3.84 4.91 14.83
C GLY A 430 2.65 4.41 14.01
N GLU A 431 1.50 4.16 14.63
CA GLU A 431 0.29 3.68 13.97
C GLU A 431 -0.46 4.81 13.26
N MET A 432 -0.80 4.59 11.99
CA MET A 432 -1.58 5.55 11.20
C MET A 432 -3.01 5.68 11.73
N ILE A 433 -3.57 6.88 11.65
CA ILE A 433 -4.98 7.14 11.97
C ILE A 433 -5.89 6.12 11.24
N PRO A 434 -6.87 5.49 11.91
CA PRO A 434 -7.82 4.59 11.26
C PRO A 434 -8.62 5.29 10.15
N ARG A 435 -8.95 4.57 9.07
CA ARG A 435 -9.79 5.10 7.98
C ARG A 435 -11.15 5.59 8.46
N THR A 436 -11.74 4.87 9.40
CA THR A 436 -13.02 5.23 10.05
C THR A 436 -12.94 6.59 10.73
N GLU A 437 -11.88 6.88 11.47
CA GLU A 437 -11.68 8.18 12.12
C GLU A 437 -11.65 9.34 11.11
N VAL A 438 -11.02 9.14 9.94
CA VAL A 438 -11.01 10.14 8.86
C VAL A 438 -12.41 10.35 8.30
N VAL A 439 -13.15 9.26 8.05
CA VAL A 439 -14.52 9.30 7.50
C VAL A 439 -15.48 9.95 8.48
N ASP A 440 -15.45 9.54 9.74
CA ASP A 440 -16.36 10.01 10.78
C ASP A 440 -16.12 11.47 11.09
N PHE A 441 -14.86 11.89 11.20
CA PHE A 441 -14.52 13.31 11.39
C PHE A 441 -15.01 14.16 10.22
N TYR A 442 -14.76 13.74 8.97
CA TYR A 442 -15.22 14.50 7.80
C TYR A 442 -16.74 14.62 7.78
N ARG A 443 -17.47 13.51 7.95
CA ARG A 443 -18.95 13.49 7.95
C ARG A 443 -19.54 14.35 9.05
N ALA A 444 -18.97 14.29 10.25
CA ALA A 444 -19.43 15.12 11.38
C ALA A 444 -19.24 16.62 11.16
N HIS A 445 -18.30 17.03 10.28
CA HIS A 445 -17.93 18.42 10.11
C HIS A 445 -18.05 18.94 8.64
N GLU A 446 -18.67 18.19 7.74
CA GLU A 446 -18.80 18.52 6.31
C GLU A 446 -19.46 19.91 6.11
N ASP A 447 -20.53 20.20 6.86
CA ASP A 447 -21.21 21.51 6.81
C ASP A 447 -20.30 22.65 7.31
N LEU A 448 -19.49 22.39 8.35
CA LEU A 448 -18.51 23.35 8.86
C LEU A 448 -17.44 23.64 7.81
N PHE A 449 -16.90 22.63 7.17
CA PHE A 449 -15.87 22.76 6.12
C PHE A 449 -16.40 23.55 4.92
N THR A 450 -17.63 23.28 4.52
CA THR A 450 -18.30 23.98 3.42
C THR A 450 -18.53 25.45 3.76
N ARG A 451 -19.07 25.74 4.94
CA ARG A 451 -19.36 27.11 5.41
C ARG A 451 -18.10 27.97 5.54
N GLU A 452 -17.04 27.42 6.15
CA GLU A 452 -15.76 28.12 6.35
C GLU A 452 -14.86 28.10 5.12
N ARG A 453 -15.24 27.42 4.03
CA ARG A 453 -14.43 27.22 2.82
C ARG A 453 -13.01 26.75 3.16
N THR A 454 -12.93 25.69 3.95
CA THR A 454 -11.65 25.15 4.44
C THR A 454 -10.85 24.51 3.31
N SER A 455 -9.55 24.73 3.29
CA SER A 455 -8.64 24.05 2.37
C SER A 455 -8.36 22.62 2.86
N PHE A 456 -7.89 21.77 1.95
CA PHE A 456 -7.42 20.41 2.29
C PHE A 456 -6.44 20.41 3.47
N PHE A 457 -5.49 21.36 3.49
CA PHE A 457 -4.47 21.42 4.54
C PHE A 457 -5.08 21.82 5.89
N GLU A 458 -5.98 22.81 5.91
CA GLU A 458 -6.71 23.22 7.12
C GLU A 458 -7.56 22.07 7.69
N MET A 459 -8.27 21.31 6.83
CA MET A 459 -9.02 20.13 7.25
C MET A 459 -8.10 19.05 7.84
N THR A 460 -6.94 18.82 7.22
CA THR A 460 -5.99 17.80 7.68
C THR A 460 -5.39 18.16 9.04
N VAL A 461 -5.03 19.42 9.26
CA VAL A 461 -4.52 19.90 10.56
C VAL A 461 -5.62 19.79 11.63
N ALA A 462 -6.86 20.16 11.28
CA ALA A 462 -8.01 20.06 12.19
C ALA A 462 -8.28 18.61 12.61
N LEU A 463 -8.29 17.68 11.65
CA LEU A 463 -8.42 16.24 11.92
C LEU A 463 -7.31 15.73 12.84
N ALA A 464 -6.05 16.11 12.57
CA ALA A 464 -4.91 15.67 13.38
C ALA A 464 -5.04 16.15 14.84
N PHE A 465 -5.37 17.42 15.03
CA PHE A 465 -5.46 18.00 16.38
C PHE A 465 -6.67 17.45 17.15
N ASP A 466 -7.80 17.27 16.49
CA ASP A 466 -8.97 16.64 17.10
C ASP A 466 -8.67 15.18 17.50
N TYR A 467 -8.03 14.41 16.60
CA TYR A 467 -7.66 13.03 16.86
C TYR A 467 -6.67 12.93 18.03
N PHE A 468 -5.62 13.73 18.06
CA PHE A 468 -4.65 13.74 19.16
C PHE A 468 -5.30 14.11 20.51
N ALA A 469 -6.20 15.10 20.51
CA ALA A 469 -6.93 15.50 21.71
C ALA A 469 -7.86 14.38 22.23
N ARG A 470 -8.62 13.75 21.34
CA ARG A 470 -9.53 12.63 21.73
C ARG A 470 -8.78 11.39 22.19
N GLN A 471 -7.61 11.15 21.60
CA GLN A 471 -6.76 10.02 21.96
C GLN A 471 -5.85 10.28 23.16
N ASN A 472 -5.93 11.48 23.77
CA ASN A 472 -5.15 11.89 24.94
C ASN A 472 -3.66 11.61 24.79
N VAL A 473 -3.03 12.10 23.71
CA VAL A 473 -1.58 11.99 23.55
C VAL A 473 -0.84 12.83 24.60
N ASP A 474 0.26 12.32 25.12
CA ASP A 474 1.09 13.04 26.11
C ASP A 474 1.83 14.21 25.45
N VAL A 475 2.23 14.01 24.20
CA VAL A 475 2.94 14.98 23.39
C VAL A 475 2.70 14.73 21.90
N ALA A 476 2.64 15.79 21.10
CA ALA A 476 2.56 15.69 19.63
C ALA A 476 3.73 16.43 18.97
N ILE A 477 4.39 15.77 18.04
CA ILE A 477 5.38 16.38 17.15
C ILE A 477 4.65 16.88 15.92
N ILE A 478 4.68 18.19 15.68
CA ILE A 478 3.92 18.86 14.64
C ILE A 478 4.88 19.45 13.60
N GLU A 479 4.91 18.89 12.41
CA GLU A 479 5.66 19.40 11.28
C GLU A 479 4.90 20.53 10.57
N VAL A 480 5.56 21.64 10.32
CA VAL A 480 5.07 22.76 9.49
C VAL A 480 4.97 22.31 8.03
N GLY A 481 3.83 22.56 7.39
CA GLY A 481 3.65 22.24 5.97
C GLY A 481 4.49 23.12 5.06
N MET A 482 4.34 24.45 5.17
CA MET A 482 5.08 25.42 4.35
C MET A 482 5.30 26.74 5.11
N GLY A 483 6.52 27.25 5.04
CA GLY A 483 6.90 28.51 5.71
C GLY A 483 6.93 28.34 7.22
N GLY A 484 5.93 28.85 7.91
CA GLY A 484 5.76 28.77 9.37
C GLY A 484 4.74 29.80 9.87
N ARG A 485 4.98 31.10 9.64
CA ARG A 485 4.15 32.20 10.16
C ARG A 485 2.67 32.07 9.81
N LEU A 486 2.35 31.70 8.60
CA LEU A 486 0.99 31.55 8.07
C LEU A 486 0.59 30.08 7.84
N ASP A 487 1.36 29.13 8.35
CA ASP A 487 1.01 27.72 8.28
C ASP A 487 -0.14 27.38 9.24
N SER A 488 -1.10 26.55 8.80
CA SER A 488 -2.26 26.19 9.62
C SER A 488 -1.89 25.50 10.94
N THR A 489 -0.70 24.89 11.04
CA THR A 489 -0.19 24.33 12.29
C THR A 489 0.18 25.40 13.31
N ASN A 490 0.42 26.65 12.89
CA ASN A 490 0.93 27.72 13.73
C ASN A 490 -0.10 28.35 14.70
N VAL A 491 -1.25 27.74 14.89
CA VAL A 491 -2.23 28.09 15.94
C VAL A 491 -1.82 27.58 17.32
N ILE A 492 -0.86 26.64 17.40
CA ILE A 492 -0.38 26.05 18.66
C ILE A 492 0.58 26.99 19.41
N THR A 493 0.67 26.77 20.72
CA THR A 493 1.75 27.28 21.58
C THR A 493 2.55 26.06 22.07
N PRO A 494 3.65 25.71 21.41
CA PRO A 494 4.38 24.48 21.71
C PRO A 494 5.22 24.61 22.99
N LEU A 495 5.70 23.48 23.53
CA LEU A 495 6.72 23.45 24.56
C LEU A 495 8.08 23.95 24.06
N LEU A 496 8.35 23.69 22.78
CA LEU A 496 9.59 24.01 22.09
C LEU A 496 9.36 24.13 20.60
N SER A 497 10.05 25.07 19.95
CA SER A 497 10.12 25.19 18.49
C SER A 497 11.50 24.75 17.99
N LEU A 498 11.52 23.95 16.90
CA LEU A 498 12.73 23.55 16.18
C LEU A 498 12.69 24.11 14.76
N ILE A 499 13.76 24.79 14.33
CA ILE A 499 13.96 25.23 12.94
C ILE A 499 15.22 24.56 12.43
N THR A 500 15.10 23.60 11.50
CA THR A 500 16.20 22.72 11.07
C THR A 500 17.28 23.47 10.28
N ASN A 501 16.92 24.01 9.13
CA ASN A 501 17.82 24.84 8.29
C ASN A 501 17.02 25.76 7.36
N ILE A 502 17.73 26.64 6.67
CA ILE A 502 17.20 27.55 5.65
C ILE A 502 17.93 27.32 4.34
N SER A 503 17.16 27.06 3.27
CA SER A 503 17.67 27.05 1.90
C SER A 503 16.59 27.52 0.92
N PRO A 504 16.94 27.90 -0.32
CA PRO A 504 15.97 28.31 -1.32
C PRO A 504 14.93 27.21 -1.59
N ASP A 505 13.68 27.51 -1.29
CA ASP A 505 12.53 26.66 -1.66
C ASP A 505 11.25 27.50 -1.57
N HIS A 506 10.25 27.18 -2.38
CA HIS A 506 8.99 27.90 -2.44
C HIS A 506 9.13 29.44 -2.53
N MET A 507 10.13 29.91 -3.28
CA MET A 507 10.52 31.35 -3.34
C MET A 507 9.37 32.25 -3.77
N GLN A 508 8.42 31.75 -4.58
CA GLN A 508 7.22 32.49 -4.99
C GLN A 508 6.31 32.89 -3.81
N PHE A 509 6.43 32.23 -2.64
CA PHE A 509 5.59 32.44 -1.45
C PHE A 509 6.36 32.94 -0.24
N LEU A 510 7.56 32.41 -0.03
CA LEU A 510 8.34 32.67 1.15
C LEU A 510 9.34 33.84 0.97
N GLY A 511 9.43 34.32 -0.29
CA GLY A 511 10.37 35.39 -0.66
C GLY A 511 11.61 34.84 -1.39
N ASP A 512 12.32 35.74 -2.03
CA ASP A 512 13.41 35.49 -2.98
C ASP A 512 14.82 35.50 -2.34
N THR A 513 14.88 35.65 -1.00
CA THR A 513 16.15 35.69 -0.24
C THR A 513 16.07 34.80 1.00
N LEU A 514 17.24 34.27 1.44
CA LEU A 514 17.31 33.47 2.68
C LEU A 514 16.77 34.19 3.91
N PRO A 515 17.03 35.50 4.16
CA PRO A 515 16.42 36.22 5.27
C PRO A 515 14.89 36.31 5.23
N LYS A 516 14.27 36.43 4.05
CA LYS A 516 12.81 36.42 3.91
C LYS A 516 12.24 35.05 4.26
N ILE A 517 12.84 33.98 3.73
CA ILE A 517 12.45 32.60 4.02
C ILE A 517 12.62 32.31 5.52
N ALA A 518 13.73 32.75 6.13
CA ALA A 518 13.98 32.63 7.55
C ALA A 518 12.92 33.38 8.38
N GLY A 519 12.49 34.58 7.95
CA GLY A 519 11.44 35.35 8.59
C GLY A 519 10.08 34.64 8.64
N GLU A 520 9.69 33.95 7.55
CA GLU A 520 8.48 33.13 7.52
C GLU A 520 8.58 31.93 8.49
N LYS A 521 9.75 31.25 8.54
CA LYS A 521 9.96 30.14 9.46
C LYS A 521 10.09 30.58 10.93
N ALA A 522 10.72 31.72 11.19
CA ALA A 522 10.79 32.34 12.51
C ALA A 522 9.41 32.68 13.09
N GLY A 523 8.36 32.71 12.27
CA GLY A 523 6.98 32.90 12.71
C GLY A 523 6.45 31.83 13.68
N ILE A 524 7.13 30.67 13.81
CA ILE A 524 6.78 29.65 14.80
C ILE A 524 7.39 29.92 16.19
N ILE A 525 8.28 30.93 16.31
CA ILE A 525 8.86 31.35 17.60
C ILE A 525 7.77 32.09 18.40
N LYS A 526 7.42 31.56 19.57
CA LYS A 526 6.33 32.02 20.42
C LYS A 526 6.87 32.68 21.69
N ALA A 527 6.05 33.53 22.29
CA ALA A 527 6.43 34.26 23.50
C ALA A 527 6.86 33.35 24.66
N GLY A 528 8.08 33.50 25.12
CA GLY A 528 8.67 32.72 26.22
C GLY A 528 8.96 31.24 25.91
N VAL A 529 8.70 30.75 24.68
CA VAL A 529 8.93 29.37 24.29
C VAL A 529 10.33 29.17 23.75
N PRO A 530 11.11 28.20 24.26
CA PRO A 530 12.46 27.92 23.77
C PRO A 530 12.44 27.56 22.26
N VAL A 531 13.50 28.03 21.56
CA VAL A 531 13.68 27.68 20.13
C VAL A 531 15.09 27.15 19.91
N VAL A 532 15.13 26.02 19.15
CA VAL A 532 16.36 25.40 18.66
C VAL A 532 16.49 25.73 17.16
N ILE A 533 17.65 26.28 16.78
CA ILE A 533 18.06 26.41 15.38
C ILE A 533 19.05 25.29 15.09
N GLY A 534 18.74 24.42 14.12
CA GLY A 534 19.53 23.22 13.82
C GLY A 534 20.92 23.53 13.27
N GLU A 535 20.99 24.43 12.29
CA GLU A 535 22.24 24.84 11.62
C GLU A 535 22.49 26.34 11.79
N SER A 536 23.68 26.70 12.24
CA SER A 536 24.16 28.09 12.28
C SER A 536 24.47 28.58 10.86
N GLN A 537 23.67 29.54 10.39
CA GLN A 537 23.83 30.14 9.05
C GLN A 537 23.96 31.66 9.24
N GLU A 538 25.13 32.22 8.89
CA GLU A 538 25.43 33.61 9.14
C GLU A 538 24.44 34.59 8.50
N GLU A 539 24.00 34.29 7.27
CA GLU A 539 23.08 35.14 6.51
C GLU A 539 21.69 35.31 7.12
N VAL A 540 21.26 34.39 7.98
CA VAL A 540 19.92 34.40 8.59
C VAL A 540 19.93 34.49 10.10
N ARG A 541 21.11 34.49 10.73
CA ARG A 541 21.28 34.49 12.18
C ARG A 541 20.55 35.67 12.82
N GLU A 542 20.73 36.87 12.31
CA GLU A 542 20.11 38.09 12.83
C GLU A 542 18.58 38.03 12.82
N VAL A 543 17.97 37.34 11.83
CA VAL A 543 16.52 37.19 11.76
C VAL A 543 16.00 36.39 12.94
N PHE A 544 16.68 35.29 13.30
CA PHE A 544 16.28 34.44 14.43
C PHE A 544 16.56 35.11 15.77
N GLU A 545 17.72 35.74 15.95
CA GLU A 545 18.10 36.42 17.17
C GLU A 545 17.12 37.57 17.47
N ARG A 546 16.81 38.42 16.49
CA ARG A 546 15.83 39.48 16.61
C ARG A 546 14.45 38.95 16.98
N ARG A 547 13.97 37.93 16.28
CA ARG A 547 12.65 37.37 16.54
C ARG A 547 12.56 36.68 17.90
N ALA A 548 13.58 35.97 18.31
CA ALA A 548 13.67 35.40 19.65
C ALA A 548 13.65 36.48 20.73
N ALA A 549 14.41 37.58 20.56
CA ALA A 549 14.41 38.69 21.47
C ALA A 549 13.04 39.39 21.57
N GLU A 550 12.35 39.63 20.42
CA GLU A 550 10.99 40.17 20.39
C GLU A 550 10.00 39.32 21.18
N CYS A 551 10.17 37.99 21.14
CA CYS A 551 9.32 37.03 21.84
C CYS A 551 9.79 36.70 23.25
N GLY A 552 10.94 37.22 23.70
CA GLY A 552 11.56 36.79 24.96
C GLY A 552 11.82 35.28 25.01
N ALA A 553 12.07 34.66 23.85
CA ALA A 553 12.25 33.23 23.68
C ALA A 553 13.71 32.83 23.88
N PRO A 554 14.04 31.86 24.74
CA PRO A 554 15.39 31.31 24.82
C PRO A 554 15.79 30.68 23.49
N LEU A 555 16.91 31.14 22.90
CA LEU A 555 17.42 30.69 21.63
C LEU A 555 18.69 29.85 21.82
N CYS A 556 18.81 28.73 21.15
CA CYS A 556 20.06 27.98 21.05
C CYS A 556 20.31 27.48 19.64
N TYR A 557 21.58 27.32 19.27
CA TYR A 557 22.04 26.73 18.01
C TYR A 557 22.53 25.31 18.30
N ALA A 558 21.92 24.33 17.69
CA ALA A 558 22.20 22.92 17.96
C ALA A 558 23.65 22.53 17.63
N ASP A 559 24.14 22.98 16.48
CA ASP A 559 25.49 22.72 15.97
C ASP A 559 26.63 23.44 16.75
N ARG A 560 26.27 24.34 17.66
CA ARG A 560 27.23 24.96 18.63
C ARG A 560 27.26 24.21 19.97
N ILE A 561 26.28 23.36 20.22
CA ILE A 561 26.13 22.63 21.48
C ILE A 561 26.55 21.18 21.29
N PHE A 562 26.13 20.56 20.18
CA PHE A 562 26.38 19.16 19.89
C PHE A 562 27.18 18.97 18.59
N GLU A 563 28.04 17.95 18.59
CA GLU A 563 28.83 17.51 17.46
C GLU A 563 28.80 15.97 17.39
N LEU A 564 28.80 15.41 16.18
CA LEU A 564 28.97 13.99 15.97
C LEU A 564 30.40 13.72 15.50
N ARG A 565 31.04 12.71 16.12
CA ARG A 565 32.38 12.23 15.75
C ARG A 565 32.32 10.72 15.50
N ASN A 566 33.38 10.16 14.91
CA ASN A 566 33.50 8.73 14.62
C ASN A 566 32.30 8.18 13.80
N ILE A 567 31.84 8.96 12.81
CA ILE A 567 30.70 8.56 11.97
C ILE A 567 31.10 7.37 11.09
N GLY A 568 30.38 6.25 11.27
CA GLY A 568 30.51 5.03 10.49
C GLY A 568 29.20 4.67 9.79
N ASN A 569 29.26 3.82 8.75
CA ASN A 569 28.09 3.28 8.07
C ASN A 569 27.94 1.79 8.42
N GLU A 570 26.74 1.38 8.79
CA GLU A 570 26.38 0.02 9.12
C GLU A 570 25.10 -0.40 8.36
N GLY A 571 25.29 -0.93 7.15
CA GLY A 571 24.18 -1.34 6.30
C GLY A 571 23.26 -0.19 5.87
N THR A 572 22.04 -0.12 6.46
CA THR A 572 21.06 0.94 6.24
C THR A 572 21.03 1.99 7.36
N ALA A 573 21.96 1.92 8.28
CA ALA A 573 22.09 2.83 9.41
C ALA A 573 23.46 3.46 9.43
N PHE A 574 23.63 4.53 10.20
CA PHE A 574 24.94 5.05 10.53
C PHE A 574 25.16 5.05 12.06
N THR A 575 26.42 4.92 12.46
CA THR A 575 26.85 4.93 13.85
C THR A 575 27.68 6.19 14.12
N PHE A 576 27.66 6.66 15.36
CA PHE A 576 28.37 7.89 15.74
C PHE A 576 28.59 7.96 17.25
N ASP A 577 29.55 8.81 17.63
CA ASP A 577 29.70 9.30 18.98
C ASP A 577 29.16 10.74 19.05
N ALA A 578 28.31 11.02 20.03
CA ALA A 578 27.76 12.37 20.27
C ALA A 578 28.56 13.09 21.34
N TYR A 579 28.92 14.33 21.09
CA TYR A 579 29.61 15.22 22.04
C TYR A 579 28.77 16.45 22.33
N LYS A 580 28.71 16.85 23.60
CA LYS A 580 28.11 18.12 24.05
C LYS A 580 29.21 19.01 24.61
N HIS A 581 29.46 20.15 23.99
CA HIS A 581 30.58 21.05 24.36
C HIS A 581 31.89 20.27 24.61
N ASP A 582 32.34 19.50 23.64
CA ASP A 582 33.51 18.59 23.63
C ASP A 582 33.50 17.47 24.68
N THR A 583 32.45 17.35 25.50
CA THR A 583 32.30 16.23 26.44
C THR A 583 31.51 15.11 25.79
N LEU A 584 31.98 13.86 25.90
CA LEU A 584 31.28 12.70 25.39
C LEU A 584 29.89 12.60 26.04
N TYR A 585 28.86 12.63 25.21
CA TYR A 585 27.45 12.56 25.60
C TYR A 585 26.84 11.18 25.37
N GLY A 586 27.27 10.52 24.32
CA GLY A 586 26.90 9.15 24.01
C GLY A 586 27.87 8.53 23.01
N SER A 587 28.20 7.24 23.16
CA SER A 587 29.17 6.55 22.32
C SER A 587 28.57 5.34 21.63
N GLY A 588 28.94 5.15 20.36
CA GLY A 588 28.50 4.03 19.54
C GLY A 588 27.00 4.04 19.26
N TRP A 589 26.35 5.22 19.32
CA TRP A 589 24.94 5.33 19.00
C TRP A 589 24.68 5.08 17.52
N ARG A 590 23.47 4.63 17.24
CA ARG A 590 23.03 4.24 15.89
C ARG A 590 21.80 5.06 15.49
N CYS A 591 21.69 5.39 14.20
CA CYS A 591 20.48 5.92 13.61
C CYS A 591 20.12 5.08 12.37
N ASP A 592 18.89 4.61 12.27
CA ASP A 592 18.40 3.75 11.17
C ASP A 592 18.02 4.54 9.89
N LEU A 593 18.19 5.86 9.92
CA LEU A 593 18.07 6.71 8.73
C LEU A 593 19.38 6.69 7.94
N ALA A 594 19.39 5.97 6.83
CA ALA A 594 20.59 5.61 6.07
C ALA A 594 21.36 6.78 5.42
N GLY A 595 20.84 8.01 5.52
CA GLY A 595 21.38 9.21 4.85
C GLY A 595 22.76 9.70 5.31
N GLY A 596 23.43 8.97 6.19
CA GLY A 596 24.82 9.28 6.59
C GLY A 596 25.02 10.72 7.06
N THR A 597 25.87 11.46 6.35
CA THR A 597 26.31 12.79 6.79
C THR A 597 25.21 13.87 6.84
N TYR A 598 24.20 13.83 5.98
CA TYR A 598 23.15 14.86 6.06
C TYR A 598 22.14 14.59 7.19
N GLU A 599 21.87 13.33 7.48
CA GLU A 599 21.05 12.98 8.65
C GLU A 599 21.80 13.26 9.97
N GLY A 600 23.13 13.28 9.97
CA GLY A 600 23.93 13.69 11.11
C GLY A 600 23.58 15.10 11.61
N LYS A 601 23.31 16.06 10.71
CA LYS A 601 22.85 17.41 11.08
C LYS A 601 21.46 17.40 11.72
N ASN A 602 20.58 16.53 11.22
CA ASN A 602 19.25 16.34 11.81
C ASN A 602 19.35 15.71 13.20
N VAL A 603 20.25 14.71 13.37
CA VAL A 603 20.54 14.12 14.70
C VAL A 603 21.01 15.18 15.69
N VAL A 604 21.96 16.06 15.31
CA VAL A 604 22.42 17.17 16.14
C VAL A 604 21.25 18.06 16.58
N SER A 605 20.35 18.38 15.66
CA SER A 605 19.13 19.16 15.95
C SER A 605 18.22 18.46 16.96
N VAL A 606 18.06 17.13 16.80
CA VAL A 606 17.27 16.29 17.71
C VAL A 606 17.89 16.20 19.09
N LEU A 607 19.22 16.01 19.19
CA LEU A 607 19.94 15.97 20.47
C LEU A 607 19.73 17.24 21.27
N ALA A 608 19.88 18.41 20.63
CA ALA A 608 19.65 19.70 21.29
C ALA A 608 18.18 19.90 21.72
N THR A 609 17.24 19.40 20.91
CA THR A 609 15.81 19.45 21.22
C THR A 609 15.48 18.56 22.41
N VAL A 610 15.98 17.31 22.43
CA VAL A 610 15.76 16.35 23.53
C VAL A 610 16.39 16.85 24.83
N ASP A 611 17.58 17.46 24.78
CA ASP A 611 18.23 18.04 25.94
C ASP A 611 17.34 19.10 26.63
N LEU A 612 16.61 19.90 25.86
CA LEU A 612 15.63 20.85 26.38
C LEU A 612 14.34 20.16 26.85
N LEU A 613 13.86 19.14 26.15
CA LEU A 613 12.65 18.39 26.52
C LEU A 613 12.83 17.61 27.83
N ARG A 614 14.05 17.21 28.18
CA ARG A 614 14.39 16.57 29.48
C ARG A 614 14.04 17.43 30.71
N LYS A 615 13.79 18.72 30.53
CA LYS A 615 13.26 19.59 31.60
C LYS A 615 11.78 19.30 31.91
N THR A 616 11.07 18.64 31.00
CA THR A 616 9.62 18.39 31.09
C THR A 616 9.29 16.91 31.07
N TYR A 617 10.07 16.11 30.37
CA TYR A 617 9.89 14.68 30.18
C TYR A 617 11.09 13.88 30.68
N GLU A 618 10.85 12.75 31.30
CA GLU A 618 11.89 11.80 31.68
C GLU A 618 12.33 10.99 30.43
N ILE A 619 13.45 11.38 29.84
CA ILE A 619 14.04 10.72 28.65
C ILE A 619 15.43 10.26 29.05
N SER A 620 15.62 8.94 29.23
CA SER A 620 16.93 8.37 29.54
C SER A 620 17.86 8.38 28.32
N ASP A 621 19.16 8.14 28.54
CA ASP A 621 20.11 8.01 27.43
C ASP A 621 19.83 6.75 26.61
N GLU A 622 19.35 5.68 27.25
CA GLU A 622 18.94 4.44 26.60
C GLU A 622 17.71 4.68 25.68
N ALA A 623 16.69 5.40 26.17
CA ALA A 623 15.51 5.74 25.37
C ALA A 623 15.87 6.65 24.18
N LEU A 624 16.81 7.58 24.37
CA LEU A 624 17.31 8.43 23.30
C LEU A 624 18.06 7.61 22.24
N ALA A 625 18.97 6.73 22.67
CA ALA A 625 19.74 5.87 21.78
C ALA A 625 18.82 4.87 21.03
N GLU A 626 17.88 4.23 21.73
CA GLU A 626 16.89 3.31 21.13
C GLU A 626 15.99 4.04 20.13
N GLY A 627 15.47 5.20 20.49
CA GLY A 627 14.60 5.99 19.62
C GLY A 627 15.29 6.41 18.31
N LEU A 628 16.57 6.80 18.37
CA LEU A 628 17.37 7.10 17.18
C LEU A 628 17.65 5.84 16.35
N ALA A 629 17.96 4.71 17.01
CA ALA A 629 18.27 3.46 16.33
C ALA A 629 17.08 2.85 15.56
N ARG A 630 15.86 3.23 15.91
CA ARG A 630 14.61 2.69 15.34
C ARG A 630 13.68 3.77 14.78
N ALA A 631 14.19 4.96 14.47
CA ALA A 631 13.35 6.09 14.05
C ALA A 631 12.53 5.81 12.80
N ALA A 632 13.13 5.22 11.76
CA ALA A 632 12.42 4.83 10.54
C ALA A 632 11.48 3.64 10.78
N GLU A 633 11.96 2.61 11.49
CA GLU A 633 11.19 1.40 11.79
C GLU A 633 9.94 1.72 12.62
N SER A 634 10.10 2.41 13.75
CA SER A 634 9.03 2.64 14.72
C SER A 634 7.97 3.64 14.25
N THR A 635 8.34 4.53 13.33
CA THR A 635 7.45 5.60 12.84
C THR A 635 7.03 5.42 11.39
N GLY A 636 7.58 4.43 10.67
CA GLY A 636 7.30 4.17 9.26
C GLY A 636 7.73 5.32 8.34
N LEU A 637 8.91 5.93 8.58
CA LEU A 637 9.49 6.93 7.69
C LEU A 637 10.05 6.24 6.45
N ALA A 638 9.62 6.68 5.27
CA ALA A 638 10.04 6.15 3.99
C ALA A 638 10.56 7.25 3.05
N GLY A 639 11.30 6.86 2.02
CA GLY A 639 11.79 7.76 0.97
C GLY A 639 12.91 8.70 1.39
N ARG A 640 13.72 8.34 2.41
CA ARG A 640 14.92 9.07 2.82
C ARG A 640 16.13 8.16 2.67
N TRP A 641 16.89 8.33 1.61
CA TRP A 641 18.01 7.46 1.23
C TRP A 641 17.70 5.97 1.47
N GLN A 642 16.47 5.60 1.10
CA GLN A 642 15.91 4.27 1.37
C GLN A 642 16.46 3.25 0.38
N ARG A 643 17.02 2.15 0.91
CA ARG A 643 17.49 1.03 0.09
C ARG A 643 16.32 0.15 -0.34
N LEU A 644 16.15 -0.01 -1.66
CA LEU A 644 15.11 -0.84 -2.28
C LEU A 644 15.63 -2.20 -2.73
N ALA A 645 16.94 -2.33 -3.04
CA ALA A 645 17.57 -3.58 -3.43
C ALA A 645 19.07 -3.58 -3.11
N SER A 646 19.67 -4.77 -3.02
CA SER A 646 21.07 -4.97 -2.67
C SER A 646 21.98 -5.28 -3.87
N ALA A 647 21.42 -5.79 -4.98
CA ALA A 647 22.17 -6.11 -6.19
C ALA A 647 21.25 -6.02 -7.45
N PRO A 648 21.43 -5.04 -8.34
CA PRO A 648 22.27 -3.85 -8.14
C PRO A 648 21.78 -3.02 -6.96
N LEU A 649 22.71 -2.36 -6.28
CA LEU A 649 22.39 -1.50 -5.15
C LEU A 649 21.43 -0.39 -5.61
N THR A 650 20.24 -0.32 -5.00
CA THR A 650 19.19 0.59 -5.45
C THR A 650 18.70 1.43 -4.28
N TYR A 651 18.78 2.75 -4.41
CA TYR A 651 18.29 3.72 -3.42
C TYR A 651 17.25 4.67 -4.02
N CYS A 652 16.35 5.17 -3.16
CA CYS A 652 15.47 6.29 -3.50
C CYS A 652 15.54 7.39 -2.43
N ASP A 653 15.34 8.64 -2.87
CA ASP A 653 15.24 9.79 -1.98
C ASP A 653 14.29 10.86 -2.53
N THR A 654 13.51 11.49 -1.64
CA THR A 654 12.53 12.53 -1.99
C THR A 654 13.12 13.92 -2.11
N GLY A 655 14.44 14.09 -2.05
CA GLY A 655 15.14 15.37 -2.29
C GLY A 655 14.75 15.95 -3.65
N HIS A 656 14.21 17.19 -3.65
CA HIS A 656 13.63 17.82 -4.86
C HIS A 656 13.92 19.31 -4.98
N ASN A 657 14.70 19.87 -4.07
CA ASN A 657 15.22 21.24 -4.12
C ASN A 657 16.75 21.21 -4.17
N GLU A 658 17.39 22.35 -4.49
CA GLU A 658 18.85 22.42 -4.64
C GLU A 658 19.59 21.85 -3.42
N GLY A 659 19.22 22.27 -2.22
CA GLY A 659 19.89 21.81 -0.99
C GLY A 659 19.77 20.30 -0.76
N GLY A 660 18.57 19.74 -0.97
CA GLY A 660 18.34 18.28 -0.87
C GLY A 660 19.10 17.49 -1.92
N ILE A 661 19.11 17.96 -3.17
CA ILE A 661 19.79 17.28 -4.29
C ILE A 661 21.31 17.29 -4.09
N ARG A 662 21.91 18.40 -3.65
CA ARG A 662 23.34 18.45 -3.32
C ARG A 662 23.73 17.41 -2.27
N LEU A 663 22.94 17.27 -1.22
CA LEU A 663 23.16 16.25 -0.17
C LEU A 663 23.07 14.83 -0.71
N VAL A 664 22.08 14.57 -1.56
CA VAL A 664 21.92 13.27 -2.23
C VAL A 664 23.11 12.97 -3.15
N LEU A 665 23.56 13.91 -3.94
CA LEU A 665 24.72 13.75 -4.83
C LEU A 665 26.01 13.49 -4.04
N GLU A 666 26.19 14.16 -2.90
CA GLU A 666 27.28 13.89 -1.97
C GLU A 666 27.20 12.44 -1.46
N GLN A 667 26.01 11.97 -1.09
CA GLN A 667 25.82 10.59 -0.63
C GLN A 667 26.06 9.57 -1.74
N ILE A 668 25.62 9.84 -2.98
CA ILE A 668 25.94 9.01 -4.15
C ILE A 668 27.44 8.89 -4.33
N SER A 669 28.19 10.02 -4.27
CA SER A 669 29.64 10.01 -4.45
C SER A 669 30.40 9.21 -3.39
N ARG A 670 29.85 9.07 -2.20
CA ARG A 670 30.40 8.26 -1.10
C ARG A 670 29.98 6.79 -1.14
N THR A 671 28.98 6.44 -1.96
CA THR A 671 28.48 5.06 -2.10
C THR A 671 29.33 4.36 -3.18
N PRO A 672 30.07 3.29 -2.83
CA PRO A 672 30.89 2.58 -3.81
C PRO A 672 30.04 1.99 -4.94
N HIS A 673 30.37 2.29 -6.19
CA HIS A 673 29.72 1.75 -7.37
C HIS A 673 30.62 1.85 -8.61
N ARG A 674 30.39 1.00 -9.60
CA ARG A 674 31.12 1.02 -10.87
C ARG A 674 30.49 2.02 -11.85
N LYS A 675 29.16 1.99 -12.00
CA LYS A 675 28.41 2.88 -12.88
C LYS A 675 27.14 3.36 -12.14
N LEU A 676 26.78 4.62 -12.41
CA LEU A 676 25.57 5.23 -11.84
C LEU A 676 24.43 5.22 -12.86
N HIS A 677 23.27 4.73 -12.46
CA HIS A 677 22.02 4.77 -13.19
C HIS A 677 21.03 5.64 -12.41
N ILE A 678 20.40 6.64 -13.06
CA ILE A 678 19.49 7.58 -12.41
C ILE A 678 18.11 7.50 -13.06
N VAL A 679 17.11 7.07 -12.29
CA VAL A 679 15.69 7.16 -12.64
C VAL A 679 15.19 8.50 -12.12
N TRP A 680 14.80 9.40 -13.05
CA TRP A 680 14.57 10.80 -12.72
C TRP A 680 13.27 11.36 -13.29
N GLY A 681 12.46 11.98 -12.42
CA GLY A 681 11.25 12.69 -12.84
C GLY A 681 10.99 13.92 -11.97
N MET A 682 10.45 14.98 -12.56
CA MET A 682 10.27 16.28 -11.92
C MET A 682 8.82 16.77 -11.98
N VAL A 683 8.52 17.80 -11.18
CA VAL A 683 7.28 18.59 -11.29
C VAL A 683 7.54 19.88 -12.04
N GLY A 684 6.52 20.37 -12.76
CA GLY A 684 6.68 21.49 -13.71
C GLY A 684 6.87 22.88 -13.09
N ASP A 685 6.66 23.04 -11.78
CA ASP A 685 6.72 24.32 -11.05
C ASP A 685 8.07 24.57 -10.32
N LYS A 686 9.08 23.74 -10.57
CA LYS A 686 10.43 23.90 -10.02
C LYS A 686 11.38 24.58 -11.02
N ASP A 687 12.49 25.09 -10.52
CA ASP A 687 13.59 25.57 -11.37
C ASP A 687 14.35 24.39 -12.00
N ILE A 688 13.78 23.90 -13.12
CA ILE A 688 14.19 22.66 -13.77
C ILE A 688 15.63 22.76 -14.25
N GLU A 689 16.01 23.89 -14.89
CA GLU A 689 17.32 24.06 -15.50
C GLU A 689 18.43 24.10 -14.45
N HIS A 690 18.21 24.82 -13.37
CA HIS A 690 19.16 24.89 -12.28
C HIS A 690 19.38 23.51 -11.63
N ILE A 691 18.30 22.74 -11.43
CA ILE A 691 18.37 21.39 -10.88
C ILE A 691 19.11 20.44 -11.82
N LEU A 692 18.80 20.45 -13.13
CA LEU A 692 19.45 19.58 -14.10
C LEU A 692 20.95 19.89 -14.24
N ALA A 693 21.34 21.16 -14.09
CA ALA A 693 22.75 21.55 -14.12
C ALA A 693 23.59 20.98 -12.98
N LEU A 694 22.98 20.59 -11.85
CA LEU A 694 23.65 19.97 -10.71
C LEU A 694 23.94 18.48 -10.92
N LEU A 695 23.21 17.81 -11.81
CA LEU A 695 23.24 16.36 -11.95
C LEU A 695 24.52 15.87 -12.66
N PRO A 696 25.08 14.68 -12.31
CA PRO A 696 26.30 14.14 -12.89
C PRO A 696 26.12 13.78 -14.36
N LYS A 697 27.07 14.24 -15.21
CA LYS A 697 26.99 14.06 -16.68
C LYS A 697 27.43 12.69 -17.18
N ASP A 698 28.08 11.91 -16.32
CA ASP A 698 28.60 10.57 -16.59
C ASP A 698 27.67 9.43 -16.19
N ALA A 699 26.49 9.75 -15.64
CA ALA A 699 25.46 8.78 -15.29
C ALA A 699 24.58 8.40 -16.50
N ALA A 700 23.97 7.21 -16.45
CA ALA A 700 22.94 6.79 -17.39
C ALA A 700 21.55 7.22 -16.85
N TYR A 701 20.82 8.02 -17.64
CA TYR A 701 19.53 8.56 -17.21
C TYR A 701 18.34 7.79 -17.81
N TYR A 702 17.31 7.61 -16.98
CA TYR A 702 16.01 7.03 -17.31
C TYR A 702 14.96 8.03 -16.86
N PHE A 703 14.60 8.95 -17.77
CA PHE A 703 13.61 10.00 -17.47
C PHE A 703 12.23 9.40 -17.40
N CYS A 704 11.41 9.84 -16.43
CA CYS A 704 10.09 9.28 -16.21
C CYS A 704 9.08 10.35 -15.78
N GLN A 705 7.80 10.01 -15.91
CA GLN A 705 6.68 10.83 -15.48
C GLN A 705 5.89 10.11 -14.40
N ALA A 706 5.69 10.75 -13.24
CA ALA A 706 4.80 10.27 -12.22
C ALA A 706 3.32 10.51 -12.62
N PRO A 707 2.35 9.68 -12.17
CA PRO A 707 0.93 9.79 -12.56
C PRO A 707 0.21 10.94 -11.85
N GLN A 708 0.75 12.16 -11.94
CA GLN A 708 0.22 13.37 -11.31
C GLN A 708 0.10 14.52 -12.30
N GLN A 709 -0.96 15.34 -12.19
CA GLN A 709 -1.20 16.48 -13.07
C GLN A 709 -0.05 17.51 -13.11
N ARG A 710 0.73 17.62 -12.02
CA ARG A 710 1.89 18.52 -11.93
C ARG A 710 3.19 17.92 -12.42
N ALA A 711 3.21 16.63 -12.74
CA ALA A 711 4.41 16.00 -13.29
C ALA A 711 4.79 16.68 -14.60
N LEU A 712 6.07 17.00 -14.74
CA LEU A 712 6.61 17.50 -16.00
C LEU A 712 6.50 16.40 -17.05
N ASP A 713 6.03 16.76 -18.24
CA ASP A 713 6.01 15.86 -19.39
C ASP A 713 7.40 15.29 -19.63
N VAL A 714 7.50 13.99 -19.79
CA VAL A 714 8.79 13.28 -19.85
C VAL A 714 9.64 13.70 -21.05
N HIS A 715 9.04 14.03 -22.20
CA HIS A 715 9.78 14.47 -23.37
C HIS A 715 10.26 15.91 -23.24
N VAL A 716 9.53 16.75 -22.51
CA VAL A 716 9.98 18.09 -22.12
C VAL A 716 11.18 17.98 -21.17
N LEU A 717 11.10 17.09 -20.17
CA LEU A 717 12.17 16.83 -19.22
C LEU A 717 13.42 16.33 -19.95
N GLN A 718 13.30 15.33 -20.83
CA GLN A 718 14.41 14.77 -21.61
C GLN A 718 15.12 15.85 -22.44
N ARG A 719 14.39 16.67 -23.18
CA ARG A 719 14.95 17.75 -23.99
C ARG A 719 15.75 18.74 -23.15
N LYS A 720 15.18 19.21 -22.02
CA LYS A 720 15.88 20.10 -21.09
C LYS A 720 17.11 19.45 -20.47
N ALA A 721 17.06 18.15 -20.20
CA ALA A 721 18.19 17.39 -19.70
C ALA A 721 19.32 17.30 -20.77
N GLU A 722 18.98 17.04 -22.03
CA GLU A 722 19.95 17.04 -23.16
C GLU A 722 20.62 18.40 -23.34
N GLU A 723 19.88 19.52 -23.23
CA GLU A 723 20.40 20.89 -23.23
C GLU A 723 21.44 21.14 -22.12
N ASN A 724 21.29 20.44 -20.98
CA ASN A 724 22.23 20.46 -19.85
C ASN A 724 23.33 19.38 -19.94
N GLY A 725 23.41 18.64 -21.06
CA GLY A 725 24.42 17.61 -21.32
C GLY A 725 24.17 16.27 -20.62
N LEU A 726 22.94 16.01 -20.13
CA LEU A 726 22.52 14.74 -19.55
C LEU A 726 21.98 13.84 -20.67
N ARG A 727 22.44 12.57 -20.72
CA ARG A 727 22.04 11.62 -21.77
C ARG A 727 21.19 10.50 -21.21
N GLY A 728 20.00 10.27 -21.78
CA GLY A 728 19.11 9.22 -21.33
C GLY A 728 17.87 9.04 -22.18
N GLU A 729 17.10 8.02 -21.85
CA GLU A 729 15.86 7.64 -22.52
C GLU A 729 14.64 8.10 -21.72
N ALA A 730 13.54 8.39 -22.42
CA ALA A 730 12.26 8.80 -21.80
C ALA A 730 11.30 7.61 -21.70
N PHE A 731 10.66 7.45 -20.54
CA PHE A 731 9.71 6.41 -20.25
C PHE A 731 8.39 7.01 -19.71
N PRO A 732 7.24 6.55 -20.16
CA PRO A 732 5.95 7.12 -19.74
C PRO A 732 5.64 6.91 -18.25
N THR A 733 6.27 5.92 -17.58
CA THR A 733 6.06 5.65 -16.16
C THR A 733 7.38 5.42 -15.41
N VAL A 734 7.34 5.66 -14.09
CA VAL A 734 8.48 5.40 -13.20
C VAL A 734 8.86 3.92 -13.19
N ARG A 735 7.87 3.03 -13.23
CA ARG A 735 8.09 1.57 -13.21
C ARG A 735 8.81 1.08 -14.46
N GLN A 736 8.45 1.59 -15.64
CA GLN A 736 9.12 1.25 -16.90
C GLN A 736 10.59 1.75 -16.89
N ALA A 737 10.82 2.99 -16.45
CA ALA A 737 12.17 3.54 -16.31
C ALA A 737 13.03 2.69 -15.35
N LEU A 738 12.48 2.29 -14.19
CA LEU A 738 13.17 1.44 -13.22
C LEU A 738 13.45 0.03 -13.78
N THR A 739 12.49 -0.56 -14.48
CA THR A 739 12.68 -1.87 -15.14
C THR A 739 13.82 -1.82 -16.15
N GLN A 740 13.87 -0.77 -16.97
CA GLN A 740 14.95 -0.57 -17.94
C GLN A 740 16.29 -0.34 -17.24
N ALA A 741 16.34 0.51 -16.21
CA ALA A 741 17.54 0.72 -15.41
C ALA A 741 18.09 -0.60 -14.82
N ARG A 742 17.21 -1.44 -14.26
CA ARG A 742 17.58 -2.75 -13.71
C ARG A 742 18.09 -3.72 -14.78
N SER A 743 17.52 -3.69 -15.98
CA SER A 743 17.95 -4.57 -17.08
C SER A 743 19.35 -4.23 -17.61
N GLN A 744 19.78 -2.97 -17.47
CA GLN A 744 21.08 -2.48 -17.96
C GLN A 744 22.16 -2.41 -16.87
N ALA A 745 21.78 -2.47 -15.60
CA ALA A 745 22.70 -2.37 -14.49
C ALA A 745 23.36 -3.73 -14.16
N ALA A 746 24.66 -3.73 -13.94
CA ALA A 746 25.37 -4.86 -13.39
C ALA A 746 25.23 -4.92 -11.86
N PRO A 747 25.52 -6.05 -11.19
CA PRO A 747 25.38 -6.20 -9.74
C PRO A 747 26.18 -5.19 -8.91
N ASP A 748 27.28 -4.66 -9.43
CA ASP A 748 28.18 -3.70 -8.80
C ASP A 748 27.87 -2.23 -9.20
N ASP A 749 26.78 -1.99 -9.94
CA ASP A 749 26.31 -0.65 -10.27
C ASP A 749 25.37 -0.10 -9.18
N LEU A 750 25.15 1.21 -9.22
CA LEU A 750 24.20 1.91 -8.35
C LEU A 750 23.01 2.42 -9.15
N ILE A 751 21.79 2.12 -8.72
CA ILE A 751 20.57 2.74 -9.23
C ILE A 751 20.07 3.74 -8.20
N TYR A 752 19.93 4.99 -8.60
CA TYR A 752 19.28 6.03 -7.80
C TYR A 752 17.95 6.46 -8.42
N ILE A 753 16.92 6.63 -7.56
CA ILE A 753 15.57 7.02 -7.97
C ILE A 753 15.18 8.30 -7.22
N GLY A 754 14.83 9.37 -7.95
CA GLY A 754 14.53 10.63 -7.28
C GLY A 754 14.01 11.75 -8.19
N GLY A 755 14.22 13.00 -7.74
CA GLY A 755 13.79 14.22 -8.38
C GLY A 755 12.42 14.73 -7.95
N SER A 756 11.56 13.86 -7.40
CA SER A 756 10.25 14.24 -6.88
C SER A 756 9.74 13.22 -5.86
N THR A 757 9.02 13.69 -4.84
CA THR A 757 8.27 12.84 -3.91
C THR A 757 7.33 11.88 -4.65
N PHE A 758 6.72 12.33 -5.75
CA PHE A 758 5.80 11.51 -6.55
C PHE A 758 6.48 10.36 -7.30
N VAL A 759 7.73 10.55 -7.74
CA VAL A 759 8.54 9.49 -8.35
C VAL A 759 8.89 8.43 -7.33
N VAL A 760 9.29 8.85 -6.14
CA VAL A 760 9.64 7.93 -5.03
C VAL A 760 8.41 7.15 -4.55
N ALA A 761 7.24 7.77 -4.48
CA ALA A 761 5.98 7.11 -4.11
C ALA A 761 5.60 5.91 -4.99
N GLU A 762 6.07 5.86 -6.26
CA GLU A 762 5.79 4.75 -7.19
C GLU A 762 6.66 3.51 -6.94
N VAL A 763 7.72 3.63 -6.14
CA VAL A 763 8.72 2.57 -5.96
C VAL A 763 8.95 2.11 -4.52
N VAL A 764 8.41 2.86 -3.54
CA VAL A 764 8.51 2.55 -2.09
C VAL A 764 7.41 1.63 -1.61
#